data_edac14e4a6ad6895c7b5abebc23cec55
#
_entry.id   edac14e4a6ad6895c7b5abebc23cec55
#
_cell.length_a   1.000
_cell.length_b   1.000
_cell.length_c   1.000
_cell.angle_alpha   90.00
_cell.angle_beta   90.00
_cell.angle_gamma   90.00
#
_symmetry.space_group_name_H-M   'P 1'
#
loop_
_entity.id
_entity.type
_entity.pdbx_description
1 polymer ?
#
loop_
_entity_poly.entity_id
_entity_poly.type
_entity_poly.pdbx_seq_one_letter_code
_entity_poly.pdbx_strand_id
1 'polypeptide(L)'
;MLKNNKSTIILPRPSFEEIEFSLKNVSNDLNIKDNLNSTGSVINSEDEKDVATNGIISCDLGDDTILEAKESIAVCSANSENWHIYCAGKLLEAVNYHQLLEENDSKEFVDRPLKRNASIVIEEFDKLFGENVSVHDIPKQNLSKFLEENFDHAGGELKECTPEDWTPVPAELERIKDDTLRSWAMELNSIWKDLCRVIPEEIKDTRDRHSLIYVKNPFIIPGGRFREFYYWDAYWIIKGLIVSGMTTSVRLMIENFLDIVDKFGFVPNGGRIYYAKRSQPPFLTMMVYEYFEATHDYDFIKKALPILEKEMEFWTNERGIEVPIGDKTYRMFQYRVGCNVPRPESFCEDVRLVKQKTKVEDKRQIWRDLSSAAESGWDFSSRWMKNPEKPKLVDIETTNIVPVDLNAYICGNYEILSHLYLQLENNSKAFEYHTKHYEFRENFQKVFFVQHDRETAGWYDYNLRKKDHNKNFYATIAIPLFTRCYHSIDLQQSERIFRTMETAGVFKEPGGIPTSMINSHQQWDYPNGWPPLNHMIIEGLRRSDNKLMQKKAFWLATKWVLSNYRVYRNDSPKGKMWEKYEVNKFKPNKGVGGEYQVQAGFGWTNGVILDLLTTFGDRIEFKNDLEMNPNAVAKEVISNEPPNLPDVGGGNLQQNNTQQHNQTIDTRESSLLKQGSSSNGSRMTLSLAFLCLCTLISILVHSYTL
;
A
#
# COMPACT_ATOMS: atom_id res chain seq x y z
N MET A 1 21.03 -12.98 42.01
CA MET A 1 19.57 -13.03 41.86
C MET A 1 19.05 -11.59 41.81
N LEU A 2 18.92 -11.04 40.63
CA LEU A 2 18.24 -9.77 40.38
C LEU A 2 17.41 -9.98 39.07
N LYS A 3 16.10 -10.02 39.24
CA LYS A 3 15.12 -10.13 38.17
C LYS A 3 15.06 -8.77 37.47
N ASN A 4 15.53 -8.70 36.23
CA ASN A 4 15.26 -7.58 35.34
C ASN A 4 13.90 -7.79 34.66
N ASN A 5 12.89 -7.11 35.18
CA ASN A 5 11.66 -6.85 34.46
C ASN A 5 11.94 -5.77 33.40
N LYS A 6 12.19 -6.15 32.17
CA LYS A 6 12.09 -5.26 31.04
C LYS A 6 10.69 -5.45 30.42
N SER A 7 9.73 -4.67 30.89
CA SER A 7 8.52 -4.37 30.13
C SER A 7 8.94 -3.49 28.96
N THR A 8 8.87 -4.02 27.75
CA THR A 8 9.04 -3.24 26.52
C THR A 8 7.83 -2.32 26.40
N ILE A 9 7.98 -1.10 26.88
CA ILE A 9 7.05 -0.01 26.64
C ILE A 9 7.33 0.39 25.18
N ILE A 10 6.41 0.11 24.26
CA ILE A 10 6.39 0.74 22.95
C ILE A 10 6.07 2.21 23.21
N LEU A 11 7.13 3.02 23.30
CA LEU A 11 6.99 4.46 23.38
C LEU A 11 6.33 4.96 22.08
N PRO A 12 5.36 5.86 22.16
CA PRO A 12 4.90 6.57 20.99
C PRO A 12 6.09 7.29 20.36
N ARG A 13 6.12 7.39 19.02
CA ARG A 13 7.12 8.20 18.31
C ARG A 13 7.28 9.54 19.04
N PRO A 14 8.51 10.00 19.31
CA PRO A 14 8.68 11.32 19.91
C PRO A 14 7.99 12.33 19.00
N SER A 15 7.09 13.12 19.57
CA SER A 15 6.46 14.23 18.88
C SER A 15 7.53 15.31 18.70
N PHE A 16 7.85 15.62 17.45
CA PHE A 16 8.73 16.74 17.07
C PHE A 16 8.04 18.11 17.25
N GLU A 17 7.10 18.24 18.18
CA GLU A 17 6.20 19.40 18.32
C GLU A 17 6.71 20.50 19.26
N GLU A 18 7.99 20.65 19.53
CA GLU A 18 8.47 21.78 20.35
C GLU A 18 9.14 22.94 19.59
N ILE A 19 8.88 23.13 18.30
CA ILE A 19 9.34 24.35 17.60
C ILE A 19 8.25 24.86 16.63
N GLU A 20 7.16 25.43 17.16
CA GLU A 20 6.35 26.41 16.43
C GLU A 20 5.65 27.39 17.38
N PHE A 21 6.33 28.51 17.64
CA PHE A 21 5.68 29.70 18.14
C PHE A 21 5.71 30.78 17.06
N SER A 22 4.52 31.31 16.73
CA SER A 22 4.27 32.58 16.04
C SER A 22 4.09 32.53 14.52
N LEU A 23 2.84 32.63 14.11
CA LEU A 23 2.35 33.72 13.24
C LEU A 23 0.80 33.63 13.11
N LYS A 24 0.15 34.61 13.73
CA LYS A 24 -1.30 34.86 13.63
C LYS A 24 -1.61 35.81 12.45
N ASN A 25 -2.79 35.59 11.91
CA ASN A 25 -3.67 36.54 11.20
C ASN A 25 -3.49 36.70 9.69
N VAL A 26 -4.46 36.23 8.93
CA VAL A 26 -5.30 37.10 8.09
C VAL A 26 -6.62 36.37 7.81
N SER A 27 -7.70 37.05 8.11
CA SER A 27 -9.10 36.69 7.91
C SER A 27 -9.64 37.17 6.56
N ASN A 28 -10.73 36.54 6.15
CA ASN A 28 -11.92 37.07 5.49
C ASN A 28 -12.17 36.77 4.01
N ASP A 29 -13.40 36.28 3.87
CA ASP A 29 -14.41 36.48 2.84
C ASP A 29 -14.32 35.68 1.53
N LEU A 30 -15.30 34.82 1.38
CA LEU A 30 -16.33 34.95 0.33
C LEU A 30 -17.41 33.85 0.43
N ASN A 31 -18.65 34.31 0.49
CA ASN A 31 -19.90 33.55 0.34
C ASN A 31 -20.07 32.99 -1.05
N ILE A 32 -20.55 31.74 -1.17
CA ILE A 32 -21.48 31.32 -2.23
C ILE A 32 -22.39 30.22 -1.68
N LYS A 33 -23.70 30.46 -1.77
CA LYS A 33 -24.80 29.55 -1.50
C LYS A 33 -25.25 28.82 -2.75
N ASP A 34 -25.90 27.68 -2.49
CA ASP A 34 -26.98 27.01 -3.25
C ASP A 34 -26.59 25.92 -4.25
N ASN A 35 -27.00 24.74 -4.07
CA ASN A 35 -28.21 23.99 -4.34
C ASN A 35 -27.99 22.49 -4.35
N LEU A 36 -28.57 21.82 -3.36
CA LEU A 36 -28.78 20.37 -3.37
C LEU A 36 -30.25 20.13 -3.74
N ASN A 37 -30.49 19.44 -4.83
CA ASN A 37 -31.74 18.73 -5.05
C ASN A 37 -31.49 17.29 -5.45
N SER A 38 -31.95 16.40 -4.61
CA SER A 38 -31.99 14.95 -4.78
C SER A 38 -33.15 14.54 -5.68
N THR A 39 -32.91 13.72 -6.71
CA THR A 39 -33.92 12.83 -7.28
C THR A 39 -33.29 11.49 -7.57
N GLY A 40 -33.73 10.47 -6.81
CA GLY A 40 -33.44 9.08 -7.11
C GLY A 40 -34.20 8.64 -8.35
N SER A 41 -33.53 8.04 -9.30
CA SER A 41 -34.15 7.28 -10.38
C SER A 41 -33.65 5.84 -10.32
N VAL A 42 -34.60 4.95 -10.15
CA VAL A 42 -34.48 3.51 -10.35
C VAL A 42 -34.15 3.27 -11.83
N ILE A 43 -32.99 2.66 -12.12
CA ILE A 43 -32.63 2.24 -13.48
C ILE A 43 -32.88 0.75 -13.60
N ASN A 44 -33.72 0.42 -14.55
CA ASN A 44 -34.10 -0.94 -14.94
C ASN A 44 -32.91 -1.72 -15.52
N SER A 45 -32.84 -2.98 -15.12
CA SER A 45 -31.90 -4.01 -15.54
C SER A 45 -32.26 -4.55 -16.97
N GLU A 46 -31.62 -4.04 -18.00
CA GLU A 46 -31.66 -4.64 -19.34
C GLU A 46 -30.30 -4.81 -20.06
N ASP A 47 -29.16 -4.46 -19.42
CA ASP A 47 -27.83 -4.60 -20.03
C ASP A 47 -27.00 -5.82 -19.52
N GLU A 48 -27.63 -6.81 -18.85
CA GLU A 48 -26.93 -7.98 -18.26
C GLU A 48 -26.79 -9.19 -19.21
N LYS A 49 -27.02 -9.08 -20.50
CA LYS A 49 -27.07 -10.27 -21.42
C LYS A 49 -25.89 -10.46 -22.36
N ASP A 50 -24.82 -9.66 -22.29
CA ASP A 50 -23.72 -9.80 -23.25
C ASP A 50 -22.45 -10.54 -22.76
N VAL A 51 -22.49 -11.26 -21.63
CA VAL A 51 -21.32 -12.04 -21.13
C VAL A 51 -21.51 -13.55 -21.19
N ALA A 52 -22.60 -14.05 -21.68
CA ALA A 52 -22.88 -15.51 -21.74
C ALA A 52 -23.32 -16.00 -23.11
N THR A 53 -22.56 -15.74 -24.16
CA THR A 53 -22.63 -16.53 -25.40
C THR A 53 -21.25 -17.10 -25.71
N ASN A 54 -21.16 -18.42 -25.75
CA ASN A 54 -20.04 -19.29 -26.07
C ASN A 54 -19.34 -18.96 -27.41
N GLY A 55 -18.57 -17.88 -27.44
CA GLY A 55 -17.55 -17.62 -28.41
C GLY A 55 -16.25 -17.39 -27.66
N ILE A 56 -15.33 -18.37 -27.68
CA ILE A 56 -13.96 -18.22 -27.15
C ILE A 56 -13.35 -17.02 -27.87
N ILE A 57 -13.28 -15.87 -27.17
CA ILE A 57 -12.62 -14.66 -27.72
C ILE A 57 -11.14 -14.98 -27.78
N SER A 58 -10.60 -15.11 -28.99
CA SER A 58 -9.19 -15.38 -29.27
C SER A 58 -8.30 -14.27 -28.71
N CYS A 59 -7.13 -14.65 -28.17
CA CYS A 59 -6.05 -13.72 -27.74
C CYS A 59 -5.22 -13.28 -28.95
N ASP A 60 -5.87 -12.75 -29.96
CA ASP A 60 -5.33 -12.40 -31.25
C ASP A 60 -5.12 -10.89 -31.34
N LEU A 61 -3.88 -10.46 -31.53
CA LEU A 61 -3.50 -9.06 -31.75
C LEU A 61 -4.04 -8.52 -33.08
N GLY A 62 -4.29 -9.39 -34.07
CA GLY A 62 -4.77 -9.04 -35.40
C GLY A 62 -3.72 -8.42 -36.32
N ASP A 63 -2.58 -7.99 -35.78
CA ASP A 63 -1.42 -7.46 -36.50
C ASP A 63 -0.17 -7.81 -35.67
N ASP A 64 0.53 -8.83 -36.10
CA ASP A 64 1.72 -9.40 -35.44
C ASP A 64 2.89 -8.40 -35.36
N THR A 65 2.86 -7.33 -36.18
CA THR A 65 3.96 -6.34 -36.22
C THR A 65 3.86 -5.26 -35.14
N ILE A 66 2.73 -5.17 -34.40
CA ILE A 66 2.50 -4.11 -33.39
C ILE A 66 3.58 -4.17 -32.30
N LEU A 67 4.01 -5.36 -31.87
CA LEU A 67 4.97 -5.53 -30.79
C LEU A 67 6.42 -5.30 -31.25
N GLU A 68 6.71 -5.50 -32.52
CA GLU A 68 8.04 -5.35 -33.12
C GLU A 68 8.30 -3.92 -33.62
N ALA A 69 7.27 -3.08 -33.66
CA ALA A 69 7.41 -1.72 -34.15
C ALA A 69 8.35 -0.88 -33.28
N LYS A 70 9.10 0.04 -33.92
CA LYS A 70 10.09 0.91 -33.27
C LYS A 70 9.55 1.69 -32.06
N GLU A 71 8.25 2.04 -32.09
CA GLU A 71 7.56 2.76 -31.01
C GLU A 71 7.17 1.87 -29.82
N SER A 72 7.33 0.55 -29.93
CA SER A 72 7.02 -0.38 -28.87
C SER A 72 8.09 -0.34 -27.77
N ILE A 73 7.66 -0.18 -26.53
CA ILE A 73 8.51 -0.16 -25.34
C ILE A 73 8.19 -1.41 -24.51
N ALA A 74 9.09 -2.40 -24.60
CA ALA A 74 8.93 -3.67 -23.93
C ALA A 74 9.01 -3.57 -22.40
N VAL A 75 8.49 -4.58 -21.73
CA VAL A 75 8.44 -4.67 -20.25
C VAL A 75 9.78 -5.02 -19.61
N CYS A 76 10.74 -5.56 -20.37
CA CYS A 76 12.10 -5.85 -19.91
C CYS A 76 13.16 -5.34 -20.91
N SER A 77 14.44 -5.56 -20.58
CA SER A 77 15.54 -5.15 -21.46
C SER A 77 15.65 -6.10 -22.65
N ALA A 78 15.75 -5.56 -23.85
CA ALA A 78 16.07 -6.34 -25.08
C ALA A 78 17.47 -6.98 -25.05
N ASN A 79 18.31 -6.61 -24.08
CA ASN A 79 19.61 -7.25 -23.87
C ASN A 79 19.53 -8.54 -23.01
N SER A 80 18.36 -8.87 -22.50
CA SER A 80 18.14 -10.16 -21.82
C SER A 80 18.05 -11.27 -22.86
N GLU A 81 18.83 -12.33 -22.73
CA GLU A 81 18.89 -13.44 -23.70
C GLU A 81 17.55 -14.15 -23.89
N ASN A 82 16.68 -14.07 -22.88
CA ASN A 82 15.36 -14.73 -22.83
C ASN A 82 14.17 -13.77 -22.99
N TRP A 83 14.42 -12.51 -23.40
CA TRP A 83 13.34 -11.52 -23.53
C TRP A 83 12.29 -11.93 -24.59
N HIS A 84 12.71 -12.60 -25.66
CA HIS A 84 11.83 -13.15 -26.72
C HIS A 84 10.85 -14.21 -26.24
N ILE A 85 11.10 -14.77 -25.06
CA ILE A 85 10.28 -15.85 -24.48
C ILE A 85 9.34 -15.29 -23.41
N TYR A 86 9.89 -14.48 -22.49
CA TYR A 86 9.18 -14.06 -21.28
C TYR A 86 8.62 -12.64 -21.30
N CYS A 87 9.07 -11.80 -22.23
CA CYS A 87 8.68 -10.40 -22.27
C CYS A 87 7.94 -9.98 -23.54
N ALA A 88 8.19 -10.67 -24.64
CA ALA A 88 7.58 -10.47 -25.94
C ALA A 88 7.91 -11.64 -26.88
N GLY A 89 7.37 -11.64 -28.08
CA GLY A 89 7.75 -12.54 -29.16
C GLY A 89 6.71 -13.60 -29.51
N LYS A 90 6.93 -14.23 -30.68
CA LYS A 90 6.02 -15.16 -31.32
C LYS A 90 5.62 -16.35 -30.46
N LEU A 91 6.54 -16.88 -29.64
CA LEU A 91 6.24 -18.02 -28.78
C LEU A 91 5.22 -17.63 -27.69
N LEU A 92 5.38 -16.48 -27.03
CA LEU A 92 4.43 -15.95 -26.05
C LEU A 92 3.06 -15.73 -26.70
N GLU A 93 3.02 -15.13 -27.88
CA GLU A 93 1.80 -14.86 -28.63
C GLU A 93 1.10 -16.18 -29.02
N ALA A 94 1.84 -17.15 -29.58
CA ALA A 94 1.29 -18.44 -30.02
C ALA A 94 0.70 -19.25 -28.86
N VAL A 95 1.39 -19.30 -27.71
CA VAL A 95 0.91 -20.01 -26.53
C VAL A 95 -0.42 -19.44 -26.03
N ASN A 96 -0.53 -18.13 -25.98
CA ASN A 96 -1.76 -17.44 -25.56
C ASN A 96 -2.86 -17.55 -26.61
N TYR A 97 -2.54 -17.41 -27.90
CA TYR A 97 -3.50 -17.56 -28.99
C TYR A 97 -4.16 -18.95 -28.98
N HIS A 98 -3.39 -20.01 -28.85
CA HIS A 98 -3.86 -21.38 -28.83
C HIS A 98 -4.48 -21.83 -27.49
N GLN A 99 -4.45 -20.97 -26.47
CA GLN A 99 -4.98 -21.26 -25.13
C GLN A 99 -4.46 -22.61 -24.60
N LEU A 100 -3.12 -22.72 -24.52
CA LEU A 100 -2.43 -23.93 -24.07
C LEU A 100 -2.19 -23.97 -22.54
N LEU A 101 -2.65 -22.94 -21.84
CA LEU A 101 -2.39 -22.74 -20.42
C LEU A 101 -3.56 -23.22 -19.56
N GLU A 102 -3.25 -23.67 -18.35
CA GLU A 102 -4.27 -23.98 -17.35
C GLU A 102 -5.05 -22.71 -17.00
N GLU A 103 -6.37 -22.82 -16.92
CA GLU A 103 -7.30 -21.71 -16.63
C GLU A 103 -7.13 -20.48 -17.56
N ASN A 104 -6.39 -20.61 -18.67
CA ASN A 104 -5.98 -19.52 -19.56
C ASN A 104 -5.17 -18.40 -18.86
N ASP A 105 -4.44 -18.72 -17.80
CA ASP A 105 -3.59 -17.80 -17.06
C ASP A 105 -2.24 -17.58 -17.78
N SER A 106 -2.06 -16.42 -18.43
CA SER A 106 -0.82 -16.08 -19.14
C SER A 106 0.43 -16.14 -18.26
N LYS A 107 0.29 -15.89 -16.95
CA LYS A 107 1.39 -15.98 -15.98
C LYS A 107 1.94 -17.40 -15.87
N GLU A 108 1.12 -18.42 -16.03
CA GLU A 108 1.54 -19.81 -15.99
C GLU A 108 2.66 -20.10 -17.00
N PHE A 109 2.60 -19.52 -18.22
CA PHE A 109 3.65 -19.68 -19.22
C PHE A 109 4.93 -18.94 -18.87
N VAL A 110 4.83 -17.65 -18.54
CA VAL A 110 6.03 -16.81 -18.29
C VAL A 110 6.75 -17.14 -16.97
N ASP A 111 6.16 -17.98 -16.14
CA ASP A 111 6.78 -18.55 -14.94
C ASP A 111 7.45 -19.91 -15.16
N ARG A 112 7.34 -20.52 -16.35
CA ARG A 112 7.96 -21.82 -16.66
C ARG A 112 9.44 -21.66 -16.95
N PRO A 113 10.35 -22.33 -16.22
CA PRO A 113 11.75 -22.34 -16.55
C PRO A 113 12.04 -23.18 -17.80
N LEU A 114 13.07 -22.82 -18.55
CA LEU A 114 13.54 -23.56 -19.71
C LEU A 114 14.43 -24.75 -19.27
N LYS A 115 14.28 -25.87 -19.94
CA LYS A 115 15.15 -27.05 -19.78
C LYS A 115 16.51 -26.85 -20.43
N ARG A 116 16.60 -25.92 -21.40
CA ARG A 116 17.82 -25.61 -22.19
C ARG A 116 17.99 -24.11 -22.33
N ASN A 117 19.14 -23.67 -22.86
CA ASN A 117 19.41 -22.24 -23.06
C ASN A 117 18.39 -21.59 -23.98
N ALA A 118 18.00 -20.35 -23.68
CA ALA A 118 16.97 -19.60 -24.41
C ALA A 118 17.25 -19.51 -25.91
N SER A 119 18.49 -19.28 -26.32
CA SER A 119 18.92 -19.25 -27.75
C SER A 119 18.59 -20.54 -28.48
N ILE A 120 18.88 -21.70 -27.86
CA ILE A 120 18.60 -23.01 -28.45
C ILE A 120 17.09 -23.22 -28.61
N VAL A 121 16.31 -22.82 -27.61
CA VAL A 121 14.84 -22.97 -27.64
C VAL A 121 14.22 -22.13 -28.75
N ILE A 122 14.69 -20.89 -28.93
CA ILE A 122 14.21 -20.01 -30.00
C ILE A 122 14.64 -20.54 -31.39
N GLU A 123 15.89 -20.95 -31.57
CA GLU A 123 16.36 -21.55 -32.82
C GLU A 123 15.53 -22.80 -33.21
N GLU A 124 15.19 -23.66 -32.27
CA GLU A 124 14.33 -24.81 -32.51
C GLU A 124 12.88 -24.41 -32.84
N PHE A 125 12.34 -23.39 -32.19
CA PHE A 125 11.02 -22.84 -32.49
C PHE A 125 10.99 -22.35 -33.95
N ASP A 126 11.96 -21.51 -34.35
CA ASP A 126 12.06 -20.95 -35.67
C ASP A 126 12.29 -22.03 -36.76
N LYS A 127 13.09 -23.03 -36.42
CA LYS A 127 13.30 -24.18 -37.33
C LYS A 127 12.05 -25.03 -37.50
N LEU A 128 11.25 -25.21 -36.45
CA LEU A 128 10.05 -26.06 -36.48
C LEU A 128 8.88 -25.37 -37.14
N PHE A 129 8.69 -24.06 -36.90
CA PHE A 129 7.52 -23.32 -37.32
C PHE A 129 7.79 -22.26 -38.39
N GLY A 130 9.06 -21.77 -38.50
CA GLY A 130 9.49 -20.69 -39.38
C GLY A 130 9.66 -19.35 -38.68
N GLU A 131 10.73 -18.62 -38.99
CA GLU A 131 11.07 -17.31 -38.36
C GLU A 131 9.92 -16.27 -38.49
N ASN A 132 9.20 -16.27 -39.61
CA ASN A 132 8.11 -15.33 -39.91
C ASN A 132 6.73 -15.98 -39.93
N VAL A 133 6.55 -17.09 -39.23
CA VAL A 133 5.26 -17.78 -39.16
C VAL A 133 4.21 -16.91 -38.48
N SER A 134 3.00 -16.89 -39.05
CA SER A 134 1.86 -16.32 -38.33
C SER A 134 1.46 -17.26 -37.17
N VAL A 135 1.09 -16.71 -36.04
CA VAL A 135 0.62 -17.52 -34.89
C VAL A 135 -0.58 -18.40 -35.27
N HIS A 136 -1.38 -17.99 -36.26
CA HIS A 136 -2.51 -18.71 -36.79
C HIS A 136 -2.12 -20.00 -37.52
N ASP A 137 -0.92 -20.03 -38.11
CA ASP A 137 -0.44 -21.15 -38.92
C ASP A 137 0.33 -22.19 -38.09
N ILE A 138 0.60 -21.92 -36.82
CA ILE A 138 1.26 -22.83 -35.90
C ILE A 138 0.29 -23.95 -35.46
N PRO A 139 0.57 -25.25 -35.74
CA PRO A 139 -0.31 -26.32 -35.31
C PRO A 139 -0.30 -26.49 -33.79
N LYS A 140 -1.47 -26.35 -33.14
CA LYS A 140 -1.64 -26.43 -31.67
C LYS A 140 -0.97 -27.67 -31.05
N GLN A 141 -1.09 -28.84 -31.65
CA GLN A 141 -0.52 -30.10 -31.16
C GLN A 141 1.03 -30.06 -31.17
N ASN A 142 1.61 -29.48 -32.22
CA ASN A 142 3.06 -29.38 -32.33
C ASN A 142 3.62 -28.39 -31.32
N LEU A 143 2.91 -27.29 -31.09
CA LEU A 143 3.26 -26.30 -30.08
C LEU A 143 3.14 -26.87 -28.66
N SER A 144 2.11 -27.65 -28.36
CA SER A 144 1.99 -28.34 -27.05
C SER A 144 3.18 -29.26 -26.79
N LYS A 145 3.54 -30.08 -27.79
CA LYS A 145 4.71 -30.99 -27.71
C LYS A 145 6.01 -30.19 -27.52
N PHE A 146 6.17 -29.10 -28.26
CA PHE A 146 7.34 -28.23 -28.12
C PHE A 146 7.46 -27.67 -26.70
N LEU A 147 6.34 -27.25 -26.07
CA LEU A 147 6.36 -26.78 -24.68
C LEU A 147 6.74 -27.89 -23.71
N GLU A 148 6.19 -29.10 -23.85
CA GLU A 148 6.52 -30.24 -23.01
C GLU A 148 8.03 -30.64 -23.10
N GLU A 149 8.62 -30.50 -24.28
CA GLU A 149 10.05 -30.83 -24.51
C GLU A 149 11.00 -29.77 -23.99
N ASN A 150 10.57 -28.46 -23.98
CA ASN A 150 11.47 -27.36 -23.73
C ASN A 150 11.26 -26.66 -22.39
N PHE A 151 10.10 -26.80 -21.73
CA PHE A 151 9.77 -26.10 -20.50
C PHE A 151 9.48 -27.07 -19.34
N ASP A 152 9.83 -26.67 -18.14
CA ASP A 152 9.35 -27.28 -16.91
C ASP A 152 8.04 -26.60 -16.43
N HIS A 153 7.50 -27.05 -15.30
CA HIS A 153 6.31 -26.46 -14.71
C HIS A 153 6.63 -25.12 -14.03
N ALA A 154 5.65 -24.23 -13.96
CA ALA A 154 5.79 -22.90 -13.38
C ALA A 154 6.23 -22.95 -11.91
N GLY A 155 7.27 -22.19 -11.56
CA GLY A 155 7.83 -22.13 -10.22
C GLY A 155 8.71 -23.34 -9.82
N GLY A 156 9.00 -24.25 -10.76
CA GLY A 156 9.82 -25.44 -10.50
C GLY A 156 11.27 -25.13 -10.10
N GLU A 157 11.73 -23.91 -10.35
CA GLU A 157 13.06 -23.42 -9.95
C GLU A 157 13.16 -22.97 -8.49
N LEU A 158 12.04 -22.83 -7.78
CA LEU A 158 12.01 -22.42 -6.38
C LEU A 158 11.99 -23.63 -5.45
N LYS A 159 12.82 -23.60 -4.39
CA LYS A 159 12.83 -24.64 -3.36
C LYS A 159 12.12 -24.14 -2.09
N GLU A 160 11.35 -25.02 -1.47
CA GLU A 160 10.75 -24.77 -0.15
C GLU A 160 11.84 -24.71 0.91
N CYS A 161 11.61 -23.90 1.96
CA CYS A 161 12.49 -23.77 3.10
C CYS A 161 11.73 -23.70 4.41
N THR A 162 12.43 -23.80 5.51
CA THR A 162 11.93 -23.43 6.83
C THR A 162 12.80 -22.30 7.34
N PRO A 163 12.22 -21.14 7.71
CA PRO A 163 13.02 -20.05 8.27
C PRO A 163 13.78 -20.50 9.52
N GLU A 164 15.06 -20.13 9.64
CA GLU A 164 15.93 -20.59 10.72
C GLU A 164 15.49 -20.09 12.10
N ASP A 165 14.88 -18.91 12.15
CA ASP A 165 14.37 -18.26 13.36
C ASP A 165 12.89 -18.55 13.64
N TRP A 166 12.26 -19.46 12.88
CA TRP A 166 10.88 -19.86 13.16
C TRP A 166 10.77 -20.68 14.44
N THR A 167 9.80 -20.34 15.28
CA THR A 167 9.44 -21.13 16.49
C THR A 167 7.95 -21.46 16.51
N PRO A 168 7.54 -22.61 17.07
CA PRO A 168 6.13 -22.99 17.11
C PRO A 168 5.29 -22.11 18.04
N VAL A 169 5.92 -21.46 19.02
CA VAL A 169 5.25 -20.68 20.09
C VAL A 169 6.00 -19.35 20.27
N PRO A 170 5.75 -18.35 19.43
CA PRO A 170 6.33 -17.03 19.58
C PRO A 170 5.80 -16.33 20.84
N ALA A 171 6.70 -15.72 21.62
CA ALA A 171 6.38 -15.10 22.91
C ALA A 171 5.32 -13.98 22.82
N GLU A 172 5.32 -13.21 21.73
CA GLU A 172 4.34 -12.14 21.54
C GLU A 172 2.93 -12.69 21.26
N LEU A 173 2.83 -13.83 20.57
CA LEU A 173 1.54 -14.47 20.30
C LEU A 173 0.95 -15.14 21.54
N GLU A 174 1.79 -15.61 22.49
CA GLU A 174 1.33 -16.14 23.78
C GLU A 174 0.60 -15.09 24.64
N ARG A 175 0.85 -13.79 24.40
CA ARG A 175 0.22 -12.69 25.16
C ARG A 175 -1.21 -12.39 24.75
N ILE A 176 -1.70 -12.98 23.65
CA ILE A 176 -3.10 -12.85 23.21
C ILE A 176 -3.99 -13.50 24.28
N LYS A 177 -4.91 -12.72 24.87
CA LYS A 177 -5.71 -13.16 26.03
C LYS A 177 -6.76 -14.20 25.66
N ASP A 178 -7.46 -14.01 24.53
CA ASP A 178 -8.49 -14.95 24.08
C ASP A 178 -7.85 -16.25 23.58
N ASP A 179 -8.21 -17.38 24.21
CA ASP A 179 -7.62 -18.69 23.92
C ASP A 179 -7.87 -19.15 22.48
N THR A 180 -9.04 -18.83 21.95
CA THR A 180 -9.44 -19.18 20.57
C THR A 180 -8.61 -18.42 19.55
N LEU A 181 -8.48 -17.12 19.73
CA LEU A 181 -7.70 -16.26 18.84
C LEU A 181 -6.19 -16.51 19.00
N ARG A 182 -5.72 -16.85 20.21
CA ARG A 182 -4.33 -17.27 20.43
C ARG A 182 -4.02 -18.57 19.70
N SER A 183 -4.89 -19.58 19.79
CA SER A 183 -4.73 -20.83 19.05
C SER A 183 -4.68 -20.57 17.54
N TRP A 184 -5.57 -19.72 17.02
CA TRP A 184 -5.55 -19.33 15.62
C TRP A 184 -4.26 -18.60 15.22
N ALA A 185 -3.74 -17.70 16.06
CA ALA A 185 -2.47 -17.02 15.79
C ALA A 185 -1.30 -18.02 15.69
N MET A 186 -1.29 -19.09 16.47
CA MET A 186 -0.28 -20.17 16.35
C MET A 186 -0.42 -20.95 15.04
N GLU A 187 -1.66 -21.21 14.60
CA GLU A 187 -1.91 -21.82 13.28
C GLU A 187 -1.41 -20.91 12.15
N LEU A 188 -1.68 -19.60 12.21
CA LEU A 188 -1.19 -18.62 11.25
C LEU A 188 0.33 -18.54 11.23
N ASN A 189 0.99 -18.56 12.40
CA ASN A 189 2.44 -18.62 12.50
C ASN A 189 3.05 -19.84 11.79
N SER A 190 2.33 -20.96 11.72
CA SER A 190 2.81 -22.16 11.03
C SER A 190 2.84 -21.98 9.49
N ILE A 191 2.00 -21.09 8.93
CA ILE A 191 1.90 -20.82 7.49
C ILE A 191 3.21 -20.22 6.94
N TRP A 192 4.01 -19.54 7.76
CA TRP A 192 5.29 -18.97 7.33
C TRP A 192 6.24 -20.01 6.75
N LYS A 193 6.21 -21.27 7.24
CA LYS A 193 6.99 -22.37 6.68
C LYS A 193 6.51 -22.76 5.28
N ASP A 194 5.20 -22.78 5.08
CA ASP A 194 4.61 -23.15 3.79
C ASP A 194 4.91 -22.11 2.70
N LEU A 195 5.12 -20.84 3.11
CA LEU A 195 5.40 -19.72 2.22
C LEU A 195 6.91 -19.43 2.03
N CYS A 196 7.79 -20.10 2.76
CA CYS A 196 9.24 -19.88 2.65
C CYS A 196 9.79 -20.46 1.33
N ARG A 197 10.57 -19.65 0.61
CA ARG A 197 11.24 -20.06 -0.63
C ARG A 197 12.70 -19.60 -0.65
N VAL A 198 13.52 -20.37 -1.34
CA VAL A 198 14.92 -20.06 -1.65
C VAL A 198 15.17 -20.32 -3.13
N ILE A 199 15.95 -19.43 -3.75
CA ILE A 199 16.43 -19.64 -5.13
C ILE A 199 17.77 -20.35 -5.07
N PRO A 200 17.88 -21.56 -5.64
CA PRO A 200 19.14 -22.29 -5.69
C PRO A 200 20.24 -21.48 -6.39
N GLU A 201 21.49 -21.62 -5.92
CA GLU A 201 22.61 -20.81 -6.44
C GLU A 201 22.89 -21.10 -7.93
N GLU A 202 22.64 -22.34 -8.40
CA GLU A 202 22.76 -22.74 -9.80
C GLU A 202 21.92 -21.89 -10.78
N ILE A 203 20.82 -21.29 -10.30
CA ILE A 203 19.97 -20.37 -11.10
C ILE A 203 20.73 -19.09 -11.48
N LYS A 204 21.68 -18.68 -10.66
CA LYS A 204 22.53 -17.53 -10.94
C LYS A 204 23.36 -17.68 -12.23
N ASP A 205 23.76 -18.90 -12.54
CA ASP A 205 24.62 -19.23 -13.71
C ASP A 205 23.78 -19.59 -14.95
N THR A 206 22.49 -19.84 -14.79
CA THR A 206 21.54 -20.22 -15.86
C THR A 206 20.42 -19.22 -16.05
N ARG A 207 20.69 -17.92 -15.87
CA ARG A 207 19.69 -16.82 -15.92
C ARG A 207 18.92 -16.74 -17.22
N ASP A 208 19.54 -17.13 -18.33
CA ASP A 208 18.90 -17.20 -19.64
C ASP A 208 17.74 -18.19 -19.70
N ARG A 209 17.67 -19.14 -18.76
CA ARG A 209 16.62 -20.17 -18.69
C ARG A 209 15.43 -19.77 -17.81
N HIS A 210 15.50 -18.65 -17.11
CA HIS A 210 14.52 -18.29 -16.07
C HIS A 210 14.02 -16.86 -16.26
N SER A 211 12.72 -16.66 -16.07
CA SER A 211 12.19 -15.31 -15.88
C SER A 211 12.47 -14.77 -14.47
N LEU A 212 12.87 -15.65 -13.54
CA LEU A 212 13.10 -15.33 -12.14
C LEU A 212 14.32 -14.41 -11.95
N ILE A 213 14.16 -13.35 -11.16
CA ILE A 213 15.27 -12.48 -10.70
C ILE A 213 15.93 -13.15 -9.51
N TYR A 214 17.20 -13.52 -9.63
CA TYR A 214 17.96 -14.16 -8.56
C TYR A 214 18.16 -13.22 -7.37
N VAL A 215 17.82 -13.72 -6.17
CA VAL A 215 18.16 -13.16 -4.86
C VAL A 215 18.84 -14.23 -4.01
N LYS A 216 19.78 -13.80 -3.15
CA LYS A 216 20.66 -14.73 -2.42
C LYS A 216 20.04 -15.33 -1.16
N ASN A 217 19.14 -14.60 -0.51
CA ASN A 217 18.57 -14.97 0.78
C ASN A 217 17.19 -15.59 0.62
N PRO A 218 16.76 -16.47 1.55
CA PRO A 218 15.39 -16.92 1.64
C PRO A 218 14.39 -15.75 1.76
N PHE A 219 13.17 -15.98 1.31
CA PHE A 219 12.08 -15.02 1.38
C PHE A 219 10.73 -15.72 1.55
N ILE A 220 9.73 -14.95 2.00
CA ILE A 220 8.35 -15.40 2.10
C ILE A 220 7.58 -14.89 0.88
N ILE A 221 6.92 -15.80 0.16
CA ILE A 221 6.05 -15.46 -0.98
C ILE A 221 4.66 -15.02 -0.50
N PRO A 222 3.89 -14.27 -1.32
CA PRO A 222 2.48 -14.01 -1.02
C PRO A 222 1.63 -15.27 -0.97
N GLY A 223 1.80 -16.19 -1.90
CA GLY A 223 1.10 -17.47 -1.98
C GLY A 223 0.29 -17.67 -3.25
N GLY A 224 -0.21 -18.90 -3.47
CA GLY A 224 -0.96 -19.25 -4.65
C GLY A 224 -0.17 -19.10 -5.95
N ARG A 225 -0.73 -18.38 -6.94
CA ARG A 225 -0.06 -18.10 -8.23
C ARG A 225 1.14 -17.15 -8.10
N PHE A 226 1.28 -16.44 -6.98
CA PHE A 226 2.37 -15.49 -6.69
C PHE A 226 3.53 -16.24 -6.03
N ARG A 227 4.34 -16.91 -6.85
CA ARG A 227 5.38 -17.87 -6.45
C ARG A 227 6.73 -17.22 -6.15
N GLU A 228 6.95 -15.94 -6.55
CA GLU A 228 8.15 -15.13 -6.32
C GLU A 228 7.93 -14.11 -5.19
N PHE A 229 8.98 -13.36 -4.83
CA PHE A 229 8.81 -12.21 -3.93
C PHE A 229 8.04 -11.09 -4.62
N TYR A 230 7.24 -10.35 -3.84
CA TYR A 230 6.54 -9.14 -4.27
C TYR A 230 6.88 -7.99 -3.35
N TYR A 231 7.01 -6.77 -3.93
CA TYR A 231 7.59 -5.65 -3.22
C TYR A 231 6.72 -5.17 -2.07
N TRP A 232 5.54 -4.59 -2.34
CA TRP A 232 4.75 -3.98 -1.27
C TRP A 232 4.12 -5.02 -0.33
N ASP A 233 3.79 -6.22 -0.82
CA ASP A 233 3.30 -7.36 -0.03
C ASP A 233 4.23 -7.69 1.12
N ALA A 234 5.54 -7.63 0.87
CA ALA A 234 6.57 -7.91 1.85
C ALA A 234 6.48 -7.03 3.10
N TYR A 235 5.93 -5.82 3.03
CA TYR A 235 5.76 -4.97 4.21
C TYR A 235 4.85 -5.63 5.26
N TRP A 236 3.68 -6.12 4.86
CA TRP A 236 2.75 -6.78 5.80
C TRP A 236 3.23 -8.17 6.20
N ILE A 237 3.91 -8.87 5.31
CA ILE A 237 4.61 -10.12 5.65
C ILE A 237 5.64 -9.84 6.76
N ILE A 238 6.49 -8.81 6.60
CA ILE A 238 7.48 -8.38 7.58
C ILE A 238 6.82 -8.01 8.93
N LYS A 239 5.70 -7.29 8.92
CA LYS A 239 4.93 -7.00 10.14
C LYS A 239 4.57 -8.28 10.90
N GLY A 240 4.06 -9.28 10.18
CA GLY A 240 3.72 -10.58 10.76
C GLY A 240 4.93 -11.36 11.26
N LEU A 241 6.04 -11.35 10.52
CA LEU A 241 7.29 -12.00 10.93
C LEU A 241 7.89 -11.36 12.18
N ILE A 242 7.85 -10.02 12.31
CA ILE A 242 8.33 -9.31 13.50
C ILE A 242 7.57 -9.77 14.74
N VAL A 243 6.24 -9.80 14.71
CA VAL A 243 5.44 -10.25 15.86
C VAL A 243 5.54 -11.76 16.11
N SER A 244 5.98 -12.53 15.11
CA SER A 244 6.38 -13.94 15.26
C SER A 244 7.81 -14.13 15.79
N GLY A 245 8.55 -13.03 16.10
CA GLY A 245 9.93 -13.07 16.59
C GLY A 245 10.98 -13.39 15.52
N MET A 246 10.61 -13.37 14.23
CA MET A 246 11.44 -13.82 13.10
C MET A 246 12.27 -12.67 12.48
N THR A 247 13.03 -11.97 13.31
CA THR A 247 13.79 -10.76 12.89
C THR A 247 14.96 -11.07 11.95
N THR A 248 15.54 -12.27 12.01
CA THR A 248 16.57 -12.72 11.07
C THR A 248 15.97 -12.87 9.67
N SER A 249 14.82 -13.54 9.56
CA SER A 249 14.10 -13.67 8.28
C SER A 249 13.71 -12.32 7.70
N VAL A 250 13.24 -11.39 8.52
CA VAL A 250 12.95 -9.99 8.12
C VAL A 250 14.19 -9.32 7.53
N ARG A 251 15.31 -9.40 8.22
CA ARG A 251 16.59 -8.82 7.74
C ARG A 251 16.99 -9.39 6.39
N LEU A 252 16.93 -10.70 6.22
CA LEU A 252 17.29 -11.39 4.98
C LEU A 252 16.40 -10.95 3.80
N MET A 253 15.09 -10.79 4.03
CA MET A 253 14.17 -10.27 3.01
C MET A 253 14.51 -8.82 2.62
N ILE A 254 14.77 -7.96 3.59
CA ILE A 254 15.15 -6.56 3.33
C ILE A 254 16.49 -6.49 2.60
N GLU A 255 17.49 -7.30 2.98
CA GLU A 255 18.77 -7.38 2.28
C GLU A 255 18.63 -7.76 0.80
N ASN A 256 17.69 -8.65 0.45
CA ASN A 256 17.38 -8.96 -0.94
C ASN A 256 16.88 -7.71 -1.70
N PHE A 257 15.98 -6.92 -1.11
CA PHE A 257 15.50 -5.68 -1.73
C PHE A 257 16.59 -4.62 -1.84
N LEU A 258 17.43 -4.48 -0.82
CA LEU A 258 18.58 -3.55 -0.89
C LEU A 258 19.54 -3.93 -2.02
N ASP A 259 19.87 -5.22 -2.17
CA ASP A 259 20.71 -5.72 -3.27
C ASP A 259 20.05 -5.46 -4.66
N ILE A 260 18.73 -5.54 -4.76
CA ILE A 260 17.98 -5.23 -5.97
C ILE A 260 18.06 -3.74 -6.29
N VAL A 261 17.80 -2.85 -5.30
CA VAL A 261 17.91 -1.39 -5.50
C VAL A 261 19.33 -1.01 -5.88
N ASP A 262 20.34 -1.62 -5.28
CA ASP A 262 21.73 -1.33 -5.63
C ASP A 262 22.04 -1.65 -7.10
N LYS A 263 21.44 -2.70 -7.66
CA LYS A 263 21.63 -3.14 -9.06
C LYS A 263 20.73 -2.42 -10.06
N PHE A 264 19.45 -2.24 -9.73
CA PHE A 264 18.43 -1.74 -10.66
C PHE A 264 18.04 -0.28 -10.41
N GLY A 265 18.39 0.30 -9.27
CA GLY A 265 17.96 1.63 -8.83
C GLY A 265 16.60 1.68 -8.14
N PHE A 266 15.81 0.61 -8.22
CA PHE A 266 14.49 0.48 -7.61
C PHE A 266 14.14 -0.99 -7.38
N VAL A 267 13.08 -1.27 -6.62
CA VAL A 267 12.54 -2.62 -6.48
C VAL A 267 11.47 -2.85 -7.55
N PRO A 268 11.63 -3.86 -8.44
CA PRO A 268 10.57 -4.27 -9.36
C PRO A 268 9.30 -4.72 -8.62
N ASN A 269 8.16 -4.67 -9.31
CA ASN A 269 6.85 -5.12 -8.81
C ASN A 269 6.92 -6.51 -8.14
N GLY A 270 7.65 -7.44 -8.75
CA GLY A 270 7.92 -8.78 -8.23
C GLY A 270 9.18 -9.37 -8.82
N GLY A 271 9.53 -10.57 -8.39
CA GLY A 271 10.80 -11.25 -8.68
C GLY A 271 10.94 -11.83 -10.08
N ARG A 272 10.37 -11.23 -11.12
CA ARG A 272 10.43 -11.70 -12.51
C ARG A 272 10.90 -10.60 -13.47
N ILE A 273 11.60 -10.97 -14.55
CA ILE A 273 12.13 -9.98 -15.51
C ILE A 273 11.04 -9.19 -16.23
N TYR A 274 9.88 -9.77 -16.45
CA TYR A 274 8.75 -9.06 -17.06
C TYR A 274 8.15 -7.95 -16.16
N TYR A 275 8.59 -7.87 -14.90
CA TYR A 275 8.33 -6.76 -13.97
C TYR A 275 9.44 -5.69 -13.94
N ALA A 276 10.54 -5.88 -14.71
CA ALA A 276 11.77 -5.10 -14.55
C ALA A 276 11.66 -3.61 -14.89
N LYS A 277 10.53 -3.14 -15.42
CA LYS A 277 10.32 -1.71 -15.74
C LYS A 277 9.20 -1.04 -14.95
N ARG A 278 8.57 -1.75 -14.01
CA ARG A 278 7.60 -1.19 -13.09
C ARG A 278 7.90 -1.59 -11.65
N SER A 279 7.65 -0.65 -10.73
CA SER A 279 7.76 -0.89 -9.30
C SER A 279 6.41 -1.30 -8.70
N GLN A 280 6.28 -1.15 -7.41
CA GLN A 280 5.05 -1.11 -6.61
C GLN A 280 5.16 0.04 -5.60
N PRO A 281 4.14 0.32 -4.76
CA PRO A 281 4.24 1.35 -3.73
C PRO A 281 5.52 1.25 -2.89
N PRO A 282 6.23 2.39 -2.64
CA PRO A 282 7.59 2.41 -2.08
C PRO A 282 7.62 2.13 -0.57
N PHE A 283 7.59 0.88 -0.19
CA PHE A 283 7.57 0.44 1.22
C PHE A 283 8.93 0.05 1.81
N LEU A 284 10.02 0.01 1.04
CA LEU A 284 11.32 -0.45 1.54
C LEU A 284 11.84 0.39 2.71
N THR A 285 11.71 1.72 2.63
CA THR A 285 12.06 2.61 3.74
C THR A 285 11.24 2.30 5.00
N MET A 286 9.95 1.99 4.86
CA MET A 286 9.09 1.59 5.98
C MET A 286 9.48 0.21 6.52
N MET A 287 9.87 -0.75 5.67
CA MET A 287 10.35 -2.08 6.09
C MET A 287 11.63 -1.97 6.93
N VAL A 288 12.59 -1.15 6.49
CA VAL A 288 13.84 -0.89 7.24
C VAL A 288 13.53 -0.22 8.58
N TYR A 289 12.58 0.70 8.62
CA TYR A 289 12.14 1.35 9.85
C TYR A 289 11.50 0.35 10.83
N GLU A 290 10.57 -0.51 10.40
CA GLU A 290 9.94 -1.51 11.26
C GLU A 290 10.97 -2.52 11.80
N TYR A 291 11.95 -2.92 10.97
CA TYR A 291 13.06 -3.76 11.43
C TYR A 291 13.93 -3.05 12.47
N PHE A 292 14.27 -1.78 12.25
CA PHE A 292 15.06 -0.99 13.19
C PHE A 292 14.34 -0.82 14.54
N GLU A 293 13.04 -0.49 14.53
CA GLU A 293 12.24 -0.37 15.75
C GLU A 293 12.20 -1.68 16.57
N ALA A 294 12.21 -2.83 15.85
CA ALA A 294 12.20 -4.14 16.51
C ALA A 294 13.57 -4.57 17.06
N THR A 295 14.68 -4.11 16.48
CA THR A 295 16.01 -4.67 16.75
C THR A 295 17.05 -3.68 17.25
N HIS A 296 16.89 -2.39 16.95
CA HIS A 296 17.89 -1.34 17.13
C HIS A 296 19.25 -1.67 16.49
N ASP A 297 19.23 -2.29 15.28
CA ASP A 297 20.43 -2.63 14.52
C ASP A 297 20.98 -1.39 13.78
N TYR A 298 21.78 -0.59 14.48
CA TYR A 298 22.40 0.63 13.94
C TYR A 298 23.36 0.36 12.79
N ASP A 299 24.08 -0.76 12.82
CA ASP A 299 24.99 -1.15 11.74
C ASP A 299 24.25 -1.47 10.48
N PHE A 300 23.05 -2.06 10.58
CA PHE A 300 22.20 -2.36 9.45
C PHE A 300 21.66 -1.08 8.81
N ILE A 301 21.07 -0.16 9.58
CA ILE A 301 20.53 1.08 9.01
C ILE A 301 21.61 1.95 8.38
N LYS A 302 22.83 1.96 8.93
CA LYS A 302 23.96 2.66 8.33
C LYS A 302 24.31 2.17 6.93
N LYS A 303 24.14 0.87 6.67
CA LYS A 303 24.34 0.27 5.33
C LYS A 303 23.13 0.48 4.42
N ALA A 304 21.93 0.46 4.97
CA ALA A 304 20.69 0.57 4.20
C ALA A 304 20.44 1.99 3.68
N LEU A 305 20.74 3.02 4.49
CA LEU A 305 20.36 4.40 4.18
C LEU A 305 20.82 4.93 2.81
N PRO A 306 22.08 4.73 2.37
CA PRO A 306 22.48 5.16 1.01
C PRO A 306 21.70 4.48 -0.11
N ILE A 307 21.25 3.24 0.11
CA ILE A 307 20.47 2.47 -0.87
C ILE A 307 19.00 2.94 -0.87
N LEU A 308 18.45 3.28 0.30
CA LEU A 308 17.12 3.90 0.39
C LEU A 308 17.08 5.26 -0.32
N GLU A 309 18.15 6.07 -0.21
CA GLU A 309 18.29 7.32 -0.98
C GLU A 309 18.24 7.06 -2.49
N LYS A 310 18.91 6.01 -2.97
CA LYS A 310 18.93 5.61 -4.38
C LYS A 310 17.52 5.24 -4.88
N GLU A 311 16.72 4.54 -4.08
CA GLU A 311 15.31 4.29 -4.43
C GLU A 311 14.49 5.60 -4.49
N MET A 312 14.71 6.52 -3.54
CA MET A 312 14.05 7.83 -3.56
C MET A 312 14.45 8.68 -4.78
N GLU A 313 15.69 8.52 -5.28
CA GLU A 313 16.14 9.13 -6.53
C GLU A 313 15.38 8.58 -7.74
N PHE A 314 15.15 7.26 -7.81
CA PHE A 314 14.30 6.66 -8.86
C PHE A 314 12.90 7.29 -8.87
N TRP A 315 12.23 7.36 -7.73
CA TRP A 315 10.90 7.97 -7.65
C TRP A 315 10.93 9.44 -8.08
N THR A 316 11.95 10.18 -7.66
CA THR A 316 12.10 11.61 -8.00
C THR A 316 12.32 11.81 -9.50
N ASN A 317 13.20 11.03 -10.12
CA ASN A 317 13.62 11.23 -11.49
C ASN A 317 12.65 10.62 -12.51
N GLU A 318 12.14 9.41 -12.23
CA GLU A 318 11.36 8.61 -13.17
C GLU A 318 9.83 8.76 -12.98
N ARG A 319 9.38 9.11 -11.78
CA ARG A 319 7.96 9.17 -11.42
C ARG A 319 7.49 10.54 -10.96
N GLY A 320 8.42 11.49 -10.81
CA GLY A 320 8.10 12.87 -10.47
C GLY A 320 7.47 13.65 -11.62
N ILE A 321 6.43 14.43 -11.33
CA ILE A 321 5.71 15.27 -12.28
C ILE A 321 5.42 16.65 -11.70
N GLU A 322 5.18 17.62 -12.58
CA GLU A 322 4.74 18.96 -12.20
C GLU A 322 3.22 19.07 -12.31
N VAL A 323 2.56 19.42 -11.23
CA VAL A 323 1.09 19.51 -11.14
C VAL A 323 0.67 20.96 -11.02
N PRO A 324 0.03 21.56 -12.04
CA PRO A 324 -0.48 22.94 -11.97
C PRO A 324 -1.78 23.00 -11.17
N ILE A 325 -1.81 23.83 -10.11
CA ILE A 325 -3.00 24.15 -9.32
C ILE A 325 -3.13 25.66 -9.23
N GLY A 326 -4.12 26.24 -9.92
CA GLY A 326 -4.24 27.69 -10.06
C GLY A 326 -3.01 28.26 -10.75
N ASP A 327 -2.40 29.28 -10.17
CA ASP A 327 -1.21 29.96 -10.71
C ASP A 327 0.13 29.34 -10.24
N LYS A 328 0.07 28.24 -9.47
CA LYS A 328 1.26 27.58 -8.92
C LYS A 328 1.41 26.17 -9.47
N THR A 329 2.65 25.71 -9.49
CA THR A 329 2.99 24.34 -9.87
C THR A 329 3.64 23.64 -8.69
N TYR A 330 3.26 22.37 -8.47
CA TYR A 330 3.72 21.56 -7.35
C TYR A 330 4.37 20.28 -7.85
N ARG A 331 5.55 19.94 -7.33
CA ARG A 331 6.22 18.67 -7.61
C ARG A 331 5.53 17.55 -6.87
N MET A 332 4.95 16.57 -7.60
CA MET A 332 4.27 15.39 -7.07
C MET A 332 4.77 14.13 -7.79
N PHE A 333 4.24 12.98 -7.41
CA PHE A 333 4.61 11.68 -7.97
C PHE A 333 3.39 11.00 -8.62
N GLN A 334 3.66 10.17 -9.63
CA GLN A 334 2.63 9.48 -10.39
C GLN A 334 3.08 8.06 -10.71
N TYR A 335 2.15 7.10 -10.67
CA TYR A 335 2.38 5.79 -11.25
C TYR A 335 2.41 5.96 -12.78
N ARG A 336 3.59 5.81 -13.35
CA ARG A 336 3.83 6.13 -14.74
C ARG A 336 4.91 5.24 -15.35
N VAL A 337 4.46 4.16 -15.95
CA VAL A 337 5.33 3.17 -16.61
C VAL A 337 5.45 3.51 -18.09
N GLY A 338 6.66 3.36 -18.65
CA GLY A 338 6.89 3.63 -20.08
C GLY A 338 6.40 2.52 -21.03
N CYS A 339 6.21 1.29 -20.51
CA CYS A 339 5.79 0.14 -21.32
C CYS A 339 4.44 0.39 -21.98
N ASN A 340 4.33 0.02 -23.27
CA ASN A 340 3.14 0.26 -24.10
C ASN A 340 2.76 -0.96 -24.94
N VAL A 341 3.07 -2.16 -24.40
CA VAL A 341 2.76 -3.48 -24.96
C VAL A 341 1.93 -4.26 -23.92
N PRO A 342 1.23 -5.34 -24.32
CA PRO A 342 0.54 -6.19 -23.36
C PRO A 342 1.46 -6.70 -22.27
N ARG A 343 0.97 -6.78 -21.03
CA ARG A 343 1.70 -7.37 -19.92
C ARG A 343 1.84 -8.88 -20.14
N PRO A 344 3.03 -9.47 -20.12
CA PRO A 344 3.21 -10.90 -20.37
C PRO A 344 2.42 -11.82 -19.44
N GLU A 345 2.30 -11.42 -18.16
CA GLU A 345 1.57 -12.16 -17.14
C GLU A 345 0.03 -12.06 -17.24
N SER A 346 -0.47 -11.14 -18.08
CA SER A 346 -1.89 -10.92 -18.37
C SER A 346 -2.07 -10.65 -19.88
N PHE A 347 -1.30 -11.32 -20.71
CA PHE A 347 -1.21 -11.05 -22.16
C PHE A 347 -2.57 -11.16 -22.85
N CYS A 348 -3.28 -12.22 -22.56
CA CYS A 348 -4.57 -12.51 -23.18
C CYS A 348 -5.63 -11.46 -22.79
N GLU A 349 -5.67 -11.06 -21.53
CA GLU A 349 -6.59 -10.05 -21.00
C GLU A 349 -6.33 -8.68 -21.64
N ASP A 350 -5.06 -8.27 -21.71
CA ASP A 350 -4.64 -6.99 -22.29
C ASP A 350 -4.94 -6.91 -23.80
N VAL A 351 -4.77 -8.02 -24.53
CA VAL A 351 -5.08 -8.12 -25.95
C VAL A 351 -6.60 -8.05 -26.19
N ARG A 352 -7.37 -8.82 -25.44
CA ARG A 352 -8.85 -8.84 -25.53
C ARG A 352 -9.47 -7.49 -25.25
N LEU A 353 -8.95 -6.77 -24.23
CA LEU A 353 -9.48 -5.47 -23.83
C LEU A 353 -9.42 -4.43 -24.96
N VAL A 354 -8.36 -4.46 -25.77
CA VAL A 354 -8.17 -3.47 -26.84
C VAL A 354 -8.70 -3.93 -28.20
N LYS A 355 -9.33 -5.10 -28.31
CA LYS A 355 -9.77 -5.70 -29.59
C LYS A 355 -10.64 -4.76 -30.44
N GLN A 356 -11.48 -3.94 -29.81
CA GLN A 356 -12.35 -2.99 -30.50
C GLN A 356 -11.66 -1.68 -30.90
N LYS A 357 -10.41 -1.45 -30.47
CA LYS A 357 -9.65 -0.25 -30.85
C LYS A 357 -8.98 -0.45 -32.20
N THR A 358 -9.24 0.47 -33.12
CA THR A 358 -8.69 0.41 -34.49
C THR A 358 -7.34 1.09 -34.63
N LYS A 359 -7.03 2.09 -33.76
CA LYS A 359 -5.77 2.82 -33.79
C LYS A 359 -4.76 2.17 -32.86
N VAL A 360 -3.56 1.95 -33.37
CA VAL A 360 -2.44 1.36 -32.60
C VAL A 360 -2.07 2.25 -31.41
N GLU A 361 -2.09 3.57 -31.58
CA GLU A 361 -1.78 4.52 -30.50
C GLU A 361 -2.78 4.42 -29.35
N ASP A 362 -4.07 4.18 -29.62
CA ASP A 362 -5.09 3.99 -28.58
C ASP A 362 -4.84 2.67 -27.80
N LYS A 363 -4.46 1.58 -28.51
CA LYS A 363 -4.08 0.30 -27.90
C LYS A 363 -2.87 0.48 -26.98
N ARG A 364 -1.80 1.12 -27.47
CA ARG A 364 -0.56 1.40 -26.74
C ARG A 364 -0.78 2.27 -25.51
N GLN A 365 -1.66 3.27 -25.61
CA GLN A 365 -1.99 4.10 -24.46
C GLN A 365 -2.73 3.31 -23.38
N ILE A 366 -3.67 2.46 -23.75
CA ILE A 366 -4.37 1.58 -22.79
C ILE A 366 -3.39 0.63 -22.10
N TRP A 367 -2.49 -0.04 -22.83
CA TRP A 367 -1.48 -0.93 -22.23
C TRP A 367 -0.52 -0.17 -21.30
N ARG A 368 -0.16 1.08 -21.62
CA ARG A 368 0.61 1.94 -20.73
C ARG A 368 -0.16 2.26 -19.45
N ASP A 369 -1.43 2.58 -19.56
CA ASP A 369 -2.29 2.88 -18.41
C ASP A 369 -2.53 1.63 -17.54
N LEU A 370 -2.69 0.44 -18.14
CA LEU A 370 -2.76 -0.84 -17.43
C LEU A 370 -1.47 -1.14 -16.66
N SER A 371 -0.30 -1.01 -17.32
CA SER A 371 1.00 -1.21 -16.66
C SER A 371 1.23 -0.22 -15.52
N SER A 372 0.77 1.04 -15.67
CA SER A 372 0.87 2.07 -14.64
C SER A 372 -0.09 1.79 -13.47
N ALA A 373 -1.28 1.26 -13.73
CA ALA A 373 -2.19 0.82 -12.69
C ALA A 373 -1.64 -0.40 -11.94
N ALA A 374 -1.01 -1.34 -12.64
CA ALA A 374 -0.32 -2.47 -12.02
C ALA A 374 0.84 -2.03 -11.11
N GLU A 375 1.57 -0.94 -11.46
CA GLU A 375 2.60 -0.34 -10.59
C GLU A 375 2.01 0.18 -9.27
N SER A 376 0.75 0.60 -9.24
CA SER A 376 0.07 1.06 -8.02
C SER A 376 -0.30 -0.08 -7.06
N GLY A 377 -0.29 -1.32 -7.53
CA GLY A 377 -0.84 -2.47 -6.83
C GLY A 377 -2.37 -2.57 -6.87
N TRP A 378 -3.09 -1.62 -7.53
CA TRP A 378 -4.55 -1.61 -7.65
C TRP A 378 -5.00 -1.96 -9.07
N ASP A 379 -4.69 -3.16 -9.49
CA ASP A 379 -5.00 -3.75 -10.80
C ASP A 379 -6.26 -4.67 -10.71
N PHE A 380 -7.51 -4.19 -11.02
CA PHE A 380 -7.81 -2.81 -11.36
C PHE A 380 -8.92 -2.24 -10.48
N SER A 381 -9.23 -0.96 -10.67
CA SER A 381 -10.24 -0.21 -9.94
C SER A 381 -10.87 0.87 -10.82
N SER A 382 -12.13 1.20 -10.56
CA SER A 382 -12.80 2.39 -11.11
C SER A 382 -12.05 3.69 -10.85
N ARG A 383 -11.17 3.71 -9.84
CA ARG A 383 -10.26 4.78 -9.50
C ARG A 383 -9.49 5.33 -10.71
N TRP A 384 -9.08 4.42 -11.60
CA TRP A 384 -8.26 4.73 -12.78
C TRP A 384 -9.05 5.04 -14.04
N MET A 385 -10.38 4.97 -14.00
CA MET A 385 -11.23 5.09 -15.18
C MET A 385 -11.72 6.52 -15.39
N LYS A 386 -11.91 6.91 -16.67
CA LYS A 386 -12.41 8.24 -17.07
C LYS A 386 -13.70 8.61 -16.36
N ASN A 387 -14.62 7.65 -16.20
CA ASN A 387 -15.88 7.83 -15.50
C ASN A 387 -16.04 6.75 -14.43
N PRO A 388 -15.64 7.02 -13.19
CA PRO A 388 -15.76 6.05 -12.10
C PRO A 388 -17.21 5.59 -11.83
N GLU A 389 -18.21 6.43 -12.08
CA GLU A 389 -19.62 6.09 -11.87
C GLU A 389 -20.20 5.15 -12.94
N LYS A 390 -19.57 5.11 -14.11
CA LYS A 390 -19.89 4.19 -15.22
C LYS A 390 -18.59 3.52 -15.66
N PRO A 391 -18.01 2.67 -14.81
CA PRO A 391 -16.67 2.17 -15.00
C PRO A 391 -16.58 1.21 -16.19
N LYS A 392 -15.57 1.42 -17.04
CA LYS A 392 -15.20 0.52 -18.13
C LYS A 392 -13.68 0.44 -18.17
N LEU A 393 -13.10 -0.75 -18.03
CA LEU A 393 -11.63 -0.90 -17.98
C LEU A 393 -10.96 -0.38 -19.26
N VAL A 394 -11.60 -0.50 -20.43
CA VAL A 394 -11.08 0.04 -21.69
C VAL A 394 -10.95 1.56 -21.70
N ASP A 395 -11.56 2.27 -20.75
CA ASP A 395 -11.46 3.72 -20.55
C ASP A 395 -10.49 4.09 -19.43
N ILE A 396 -9.54 3.22 -19.10
CA ILE A 396 -8.48 3.47 -18.12
C ILE A 396 -7.62 4.68 -18.53
N GLU A 397 -7.23 5.52 -17.57
CA GLU A 397 -6.41 6.72 -17.78
C GLU A 397 -5.46 6.98 -16.60
N THR A 398 -4.82 5.94 -16.08
CA THR A 398 -3.94 6.00 -14.91
C THR A 398 -2.90 7.10 -15.02
N THR A 399 -2.32 7.27 -16.20
CA THR A 399 -1.31 8.31 -16.47
C THR A 399 -1.86 9.76 -16.49
N ASN A 400 -3.18 9.93 -16.27
CA ASN A 400 -3.81 11.23 -16.00
C ASN A 400 -4.13 11.46 -14.52
N ILE A 401 -3.88 10.47 -13.65
CA ILE A 401 -4.21 10.53 -12.23
C ILE A 401 -2.95 10.79 -11.41
N VAL A 402 -2.99 11.78 -10.54
CA VAL A 402 -1.98 12.01 -9.50
C VAL A 402 -2.51 11.36 -8.22
N PRO A 403 -1.92 10.22 -7.79
CA PRO A 403 -2.51 9.41 -6.74
C PRO A 403 -2.13 9.92 -5.34
N VAL A 404 -3.10 9.96 -4.46
CA VAL A 404 -2.93 10.41 -3.07
C VAL A 404 -2.01 9.49 -2.25
N ASP A 405 -2.18 8.18 -2.43
CA ASP A 405 -1.45 7.16 -1.68
C ASP A 405 0.06 7.17 -1.97
N LEU A 406 0.48 7.15 -3.24
CA LEU A 406 1.90 7.22 -3.60
C LEU A 406 2.56 8.45 -2.97
N ASN A 407 1.90 9.60 -3.08
CA ASN A 407 2.44 10.85 -2.55
C ASN A 407 2.48 10.84 -1.01
N ALA A 408 1.51 10.19 -0.36
CA ALA A 408 1.54 9.98 1.08
C ALA A 408 2.68 9.03 1.50
N TYR A 409 2.95 7.95 0.74
CA TYR A 409 4.08 7.05 1.02
C TYR A 409 5.42 7.76 0.89
N ILE A 410 5.64 8.53 -0.17
CA ILE A 410 6.85 9.33 -0.36
C ILE A 410 7.05 10.34 0.78
N CYS A 411 5.97 11.02 1.17
CA CYS A 411 5.97 11.94 2.32
C CYS A 411 6.42 11.24 3.62
N GLY A 412 5.84 10.07 3.92
CA GLY A 412 6.23 9.27 5.07
C GLY A 412 7.68 8.75 5.00
N ASN A 413 8.15 8.41 3.80
CA ASN A 413 9.53 7.99 3.61
C ASN A 413 10.52 9.11 3.92
N TYR A 414 10.22 10.37 3.57
CA TYR A 414 11.06 11.52 3.96
C TYR A 414 11.14 11.69 5.49
N GLU A 415 10.01 11.53 6.21
CA GLU A 415 9.99 11.57 7.68
C GLU A 415 10.85 10.45 8.27
N ILE A 416 10.69 9.21 7.77
CA ILE A 416 11.45 8.06 8.25
C ILE A 416 12.95 8.22 7.98
N LEU A 417 13.35 8.67 6.79
CA LEU A 417 14.76 8.91 6.46
C LEU A 417 15.36 9.97 7.39
N SER A 418 14.64 11.06 7.66
CA SER A 418 15.06 12.05 8.65
C SER A 418 15.33 11.43 10.02
N HIS A 419 14.38 10.60 10.48
CA HIS A 419 14.48 9.91 11.77
C HIS A 419 15.68 8.94 11.81
N LEU A 420 15.85 8.08 10.80
CA LEU A 420 16.94 7.10 10.77
C LEU A 420 18.32 7.78 10.71
N TYR A 421 18.47 8.89 9.98
CA TYR A 421 19.71 9.68 10.00
C TYR A 421 19.99 10.33 11.36
N LEU A 422 18.93 10.77 12.05
CA LEU A 422 19.06 11.31 13.41
C LEU A 422 19.55 10.23 14.39
N GLN A 423 19.05 9.00 14.26
CA GLN A 423 19.51 7.85 15.07
C GLN A 423 21.01 7.54 14.87
N LEU A 424 21.55 7.87 13.71
CA LEU A 424 23.00 7.75 13.41
C LEU A 424 23.78 9.04 13.70
N GLU A 425 23.19 10.03 14.38
CA GLU A 425 23.80 11.34 14.70
C GLU A 425 24.23 12.13 13.44
N ASN A 426 23.72 11.77 12.25
CA ASN A 426 23.95 12.51 11.02
C ASN A 426 22.96 13.67 10.89
N ASN A 427 23.18 14.71 11.68
CA ASN A 427 22.29 15.86 11.78
C ASN A 427 22.09 16.61 10.44
N SER A 428 23.11 16.61 9.58
CA SER A 428 23.02 17.27 8.26
C SER A 428 21.99 16.58 7.36
N LYS A 429 22.08 15.28 7.23
CA LYS A 429 21.13 14.48 6.45
C LYS A 429 19.74 14.44 7.09
N ALA A 430 19.69 14.33 8.42
CA ALA A 430 18.43 14.41 9.15
C ALA A 430 17.69 15.72 8.86
N PHE A 431 18.39 16.85 8.89
CA PHE A 431 17.82 18.16 8.58
C PHE A 431 17.40 18.29 7.10
N GLU A 432 18.21 17.76 6.16
CA GLU A 432 17.87 17.72 4.73
C GLU A 432 16.51 17.02 4.51
N TYR A 433 16.35 15.80 5.07
CA TYR A 433 15.12 15.03 4.90
C TYR A 433 13.93 15.60 5.69
N HIS A 434 14.18 16.22 6.84
CA HIS A 434 13.16 16.97 7.58
C HIS A 434 12.61 18.14 6.74
N THR A 435 13.49 18.88 6.08
CA THR A 435 13.09 19.99 5.19
C THR A 435 12.29 19.48 4.00
N LYS A 436 12.76 18.39 3.34
CA LYS A 436 12.01 17.74 2.25
C LYS A 436 10.63 17.29 2.70
N HIS A 437 10.52 16.64 3.89
CA HIS A 437 9.23 16.23 4.45
C HIS A 437 8.31 17.43 4.67
N TYR A 438 8.80 18.49 5.33
CA TYR A 438 8.02 19.67 5.63
C TYR A 438 7.47 20.34 4.36
N GLU A 439 8.35 20.66 3.41
CA GLU A 439 7.97 21.30 2.14
C GLU A 439 7.02 20.42 1.33
N PHE A 440 7.29 19.11 1.26
CA PHE A 440 6.44 18.19 0.52
C PHE A 440 5.05 18.05 1.16
N ARG A 441 4.94 17.98 2.48
CA ARG A 441 3.68 17.93 3.21
C ARG A 441 2.83 19.17 2.93
N GLU A 442 3.42 20.38 2.92
CA GLU A 442 2.72 21.61 2.56
C GLU A 442 2.16 21.56 1.13
N ASN A 443 2.97 21.09 0.19
CA ASN A 443 2.56 20.92 -1.21
C ASN A 443 1.49 19.84 -1.35
N PHE A 444 1.62 18.74 -0.64
CA PHE A 444 0.65 17.64 -0.59
C PHE A 444 -0.73 18.14 -0.17
N GLN A 445 -0.81 18.95 0.88
CA GLN A 445 -2.07 19.54 1.33
C GLN A 445 -2.71 20.43 0.25
N LYS A 446 -1.92 21.20 -0.49
CA LYS A 446 -2.43 22.08 -1.56
C LYS A 446 -2.97 21.30 -2.76
N VAL A 447 -2.39 20.13 -3.04
CA VAL A 447 -2.77 19.33 -4.22
C VAL A 447 -3.95 18.40 -3.91
N PHE A 448 -4.00 17.78 -2.73
CA PHE A 448 -4.91 16.66 -2.48
C PHE A 448 -6.04 16.95 -1.49
N PHE A 449 -5.86 17.93 -0.57
CA PHE A 449 -6.82 18.12 0.51
C PHE A 449 -8.02 18.94 0.06
N VAL A 450 -9.22 18.39 0.31
CA VAL A 450 -10.50 19.06 0.04
C VAL A 450 -11.32 19.09 1.35
N GLN A 451 -11.61 20.28 1.80
CA GLN A 451 -12.58 20.52 2.87
C GLN A 451 -13.98 20.60 2.27
N HIS A 452 -14.89 19.73 2.66
CA HIS A 452 -16.28 19.76 2.19
C HIS A 452 -17.12 20.74 2.99
N ASP A 453 -17.03 20.63 4.33
CA ASP A 453 -17.69 21.48 5.31
C ASP A 453 -16.89 21.51 6.62
N ARG A 454 -17.52 21.96 7.72
CA ARG A 454 -16.82 22.02 9.02
C ARG A 454 -16.49 20.65 9.61
N GLU A 455 -17.23 19.60 9.23
CA GLU A 455 -17.18 18.27 9.84
C GLU A 455 -16.56 17.22 8.93
N THR A 456 -16.48 17.47 7.62
CA THR A 456 -16.01 16.51 6.63
C THR A 456 -14.91 17.07 5.74
N ALA A 457 -13.90 16.25 5.48
CA ALA A 457 -12.77 16.55 4.61
C ALA A 457 -12.15 15.26 4.07
N GLY A 458 -11.32 15.35 3.04
CA GLY A 458 -10.61 14.19 2.49
C GLY A 458 -9.39 14.57 1.69
N TRP A 459 -8.52 13.61 1.49
CA TRP A 459 -7.47 13.68 0.49
C TRP A 459 -7.89 12.83 -0.71
N TYR A 460 -7.91 13.44 -1.89
CA TYR A 460 -8.45 12.83 -3.10
C TYR A 460 -7.44 12.86 -4.24
N ASP A 461 -7.45 11.82 -5.06
CA ASP A 461 -6.67 11.80 -6.30
C ASP A 461 -7.03 13.01 -7.18
N TYR A 462 -6.01 13.61 -7.78
CA TYR A 462 -6.18 14.74 -8.68
C TYR A 462 -6.08 14.29 -10.15
N ASN A 463 -7.05 14.63 -10.96
CA ASN A 463 -7.06 14.30 -12.40
C ASN A 463 -6.52 15.46 -13.21
N LEU A 464 -5.37 15.27 -13.86
CA LEU A 464 -4.66 16.27 -14.65
C LEU A 464 -5.48 16.76 -15.85
N ARG A 465 -6.23 15.87 -16.49
CA ARG A 465 -7.06 16.19 -17.65
C ARG A 465 -8.31 16.98 -17.26
N LYS A 466 -8.97 16.56 -16.20
CA LYS A 466 -10.18 17.23 -15.67
C LYS A 466 -9.84 18.49 -14.87
N LYS A 467 -8.60 18.58 -14.38
CA LYS A 467 -8.13 19.62 -13.43
C LYS A 467 -9.00 19.69 -12.16
N ASP A 468 -9.44 18.53 -11.67
CA ASP A 468 -10.31 18.40 -10.52
C ASP A 468 -10.05 17.08 -9.77
N HIS A 469 -10.56 16.97 -8.55
CA HIS A 469 -10.43 15.80 -7.69
C HIS A 469 -11.50 14.75 -7.99
N ASN A 470 -11.12 13.48 -7.87
CA ASN A 470 -12.08 12.38 -7.83
C ASN A 470 -12.62 12.24 -6.41
N LYS A 471 -13.78 12.84 -6.12
CA LYS A 471 -14.39 12.89 -4.78
C LYS A 471 -15.16 11.64 -4.39
N ASN A 472 -15.19 10.59 -5.22
CA ASN A 472 -15.72 9.29 -4.83
C ASN A 472 -14.89 8.69 -3.69
N PHE A 473 -15.53 7.91 -2.84
CA PHE A 473 -14.80 7.21 -1.78
C PHE A 473 -13.92 6.11 -2.36
N TYR A 474 -12.64 6.21 -2.06
CA TYR A 474 -11.65 5.15 -2.13
C TYR A 474 -10.88 5.10 -0.81
N ALA A 475 -10.48 3.91 -0.37
CA ALA A 475 -9.78 3.72 0.90
C ALA A 475 -8.49 4.57 1.03
N THR A 476 -7.97 5.08 -0.09
CA THR A 476 -6.82 6.01 -0.15
C THR A 476 -7.05 7.32 0.58
N ILE A 477 -8.29 7.74 0.79
CA ILE A 477 -8.66 8.97 1.51
C ILE A 477 -8.04 9.04 2.92
N ALA A 478 -7.75 7.91 3.54
CA ALA A 478 -7.23 7.83 4.90
C ALA A 478 -5.73 7.40 4.97
N ILE A 479 -5.08 7.12 3.84
CA ILE A 479 -3.67 6.73 3.82
C ILE A 479 -2.74 7.81 4.39
N PRO A 480 -2.99 9.12 4.18
CA PRO A 480 -2.18 10.15 4.81
C PRO A 480 -2.18 10.10 6.36
N LEU A 481 -3.20 9.53 6.99
CA LEU A 481 -3.20 9.29 8.44
C LEU A 481 -2.17 8.23 8.84
N PHE A 482 -2.03 7.18 8.03
CA PHE A 482 -1.04 6.12 8.26
C PHE A 482 0.39 6.61 8.12
N THR A 483 0.66 7.41 7.09
CA THR A 483 1.99 7.96 6.78
C THR A 483 2.31 9.25 7.54
N ARG A 484 1.35 9.80 8.29
CA ARG A 484 1.45 11.10 8.99
C ARG A 484 1.73 12.29 8.05
N CYS A 485 1.36 12.16 6.76
CA CYS A 485 1.51 13.24 5.78
C CYS A 485 0.37 14.29 5.92
N TYR A 486 0.24 14.86 7.10
CA TYR A 486 -0.73 15.92 7.43
C TYR A 486 -0.24 16.73 8.62
N HIS A 487 -0.89 17.87 8.89
CA HIS A 487 -0.58 18.68 10.05
C HIS A 487 -1.17 18.05 11.33
N SER A 488 -0.32 17.50 12.18
CA SER A 488 -0.72 16.81 13.42
C SER A 488 -1.34 17.74 14.47
N ILE A 489 -1.14 19.06 14.36
CA ILE A 489 -1.70 20.07 15.25
C ILE A 489 -3.23 20.12 15.15
N ASP A 490 -3.81 19.76 14.01
CA ASP A 490 -5.27 19.67 13.87
C ASP A 490 -5.79 18.30 14.35
N LEU A 491 -5.99 18.17 15.65
CA LEU A 491 -6.55 16.97 16.28
C LEU A 491 -7.90 16.52 15.70
N GLN A 492 -8.61 17.43 15.04
CA GLN A 492 -9.91 17.13 14.41
C GLN A 492 -9.75 16.60 12.99
N GLN A 493 -8.59 16.69 12.37
CA GLN A 493 -8.42 16.27 10.99
C GLN A 493 -8.71 14.77 10.78
N SER A 494 -8.19 13.90 11.64
CA SER A 494 -8.50 12.47 11.60
C SER A 494 -10.01 12.19 11.79
N GLU A 495 -10.67 12.96 12.63
CA GLU A 495 -12.11 12.84 12.84
C GLU A 495 -12.91 13.28 11.61
N ARG A 496 -12.55 14.38 10.95
CA ARG A 496 -13.20 14.81 9.70
C ARG A 496 -13.08 13.77 8.59
N ILE A 497 -11.88 13.15 8.45
CA ILE A 497 -11.69 12.05 7.50
C ILE A 497 -12.58 10.86 7.86
N PHE A 498 -12.63 10.48 9.14
CA PHE A 498 -13.48 9.40 9.61
C PHE A 498 -14.97 9.68 9.32
N ARG A 499 -15.44 10.90 9.58
CA ARG A 499 -16.83 11.32 9.30
C ARG A 499 -17.16 11.30 7.80
N THR A 500 -16.20 11.65 6.94
CA THR A 500 -16.37 11.51 5.48
C THR A 500 -16.59 10.05 5.09
N MET A 501 -15.80 9.12 5.64
CA MET A 501 -15.98 7.69 5.43
C MET A 501 -17.32 7.19 5.97
N GLU A 502 -17.74 7.68 7.14
CA GLU A 502 -19.03 7.35 7.76
C GLU A 502 -20.21 7.83 6.90
N THR A 503 -20.13 9.05 6.38
CA THR A 503 -21.14 9.64 5.48
C THR A 503 -21.24 8.86 4.17
N ALA A 504 -20.11 8.37 3.64
CA ALA A 504 -20.08 7.49 2.47
C ALA A 504 -20.67 6.10 2.75
N GLY A 505 -20.99 5.77 4.00
CA GLY A 505 -21.61 4.49 4.38
C GLY A 505 -20.64 3.33 4.58
N VAL A 506 -19.33 3.58 4.49
CA VAL A 506 -18.25 2.59 4.53
C VAL A 506 -18.32 1.68 5.76
N PHE A 507 -18.70 2.23 6.91
CA PHE A 507 -18.73 1.48 8.16
C PHE A 507 -20.01 0.64 8.37
N LYS A 508 -20.97 0.72 7.43
CA LYS A 508 -22.16 -0.15 7.43
C LYS A 508 -21.80 -1.57 6.98
N GLU A 509 -20.69 -1.72 6.28
CA GLU A 509 -20.23 -3.02 5.78
C GLU A 509 -19.78 -3.91 6.96
N PRO A 510 -20.38 -5.12 7.10
CA PRO A 510 -20.15 -5.94 8.29
C PRO A 510 -18.77 -6.58 8.35
N GLY A 511 -18.13 -6.81 7.20
CA GLY A 511 -16.86 -7.56 7.10
C GLY A 511 -15.60 -6.74 7.25
N GLY A 512 -15.67 -5.40 7.10
CA GLY A 512 -14.50 -4.53 7.10
C GLY A 512 -14.72 -3.27 6.28
N ILE A 513 -13.64 -2.62 5.89
CA ILE A 513 -13.66 -1.41 5.05
C ILE A 513 -13.54 -1.84 3.58
N PRO A 514 -14.51 -1.52 2.73
CA PRO A 514 -14.40 -1.76 1.29
C PRO A 514 -13.35 -0.83 0.66
N THR A 515 -12.79 -1.26 -0.46
CA THR A 515 -11.80 -0.47 -1.21
C THR A 515 -12.40 0.81 -1.78
N SER A 516 -13.62 0.71 -2.30
CA SER A 516 -14.47 1.81 -2.78
C SER A 516 -15.94 1.49 -2.50
N MET A 517 -16.84 2.42 -2.83
CA MET A 517 -18.29 2.18 -2.81
C MET A 517 -18.87 1.95 -4.22
N ILE A 518 -18.00 1.73 -5.21
CA ILE A 518 -18.37 1.52 -6.61
C ILE A 518 -18.22 0.04 -6.95
N ASN A 519 -19.28 -0.58 -7.47
CA ASN A 519 -19.19 -1.94 -7.99
C ASN A 519 -18.85 -1.89 -9.49
N SER A 520 -17.58 -2.04 -9.81
CA SER A 520 -17.08 -2.08 -11.19
C SER A 520 -16.81 -3.46 -11.72
N HIS A 521 -17.03 -4.50 -10.92
CA HIS A 521 -16.58 -5.88 -11.12
C HIS A 521 -15.04 -6.03 -11.14
N GLN A 522 -14.29 -4.94 -10.89
CA GLN A 522 -12.85 -5.01 -10.71
C GLN A 522 -12.50 -5.36 -9.26
N GLN A 523 -11.36 -6.03 -9.06
CA GLN A 523 -11.01 -6.58 -7.76
C GLN A 523 -10.69 -5.53 -6.68
N TRP A 524 -10.26 -4.32 -7.07
CA TRP A 524 -9.98 -3.20 -6.17
C TRP A 524 -11.14 -2.20 -6.05
N ASP A 525 -12.37 -2.76 -6.13
CA ASP A 525 -13.62 -2.03 -5.90
C ASP A 525 -14.57 -2.84 -5.02
N TYR A 526 -15.74 -2.25 -4.71
CA TYR A 526 -16.81 -2.90 -3.96
C TYR A 526 -17.24 -4.21 -4.66
N PRO A 527 -17.47 -5.30 -3.92
CA PRO A 527 -17.60 -5.39 -2.45
C PRO A 527 -16.32 -5.81 -1.72
N ASN A 528 -15.16 -5.70 -2.34
CA ASN A 528 -13.92 -6.22 -1.76
C ASN A 528 -13.30 -5.27 -0.75
N GLY A 529 -12.83 -5.83 0.36
CA GLY A 529 -11.91 -5.23 1.31
C GLY A 529 -10.58 -5.97 1.29
N TRP A 530 -9.48 -5.21 1.28
CA TRP A 530 -8.14 -5.72 1.19
C TRP A 530 -7.41 -5.55 2.52
N PRO A 531 -6.65 -6.57 2.98
CA PRO A 531 -5.95 -6.51 4.26
C PRO A 531 -5.02 -5.30 4.40
N PRO A 532 -4.18 -4.95 3.40
CA PRO A 532 -3.32 -3.76 3.46
C PRO A 532 -4.07 -2.47 3.75
N LEU A 533 -5.19 -2.24 3.06
CA LEU A 533 -5.96 -0.99 3.20
C LEU A 533 -6.68 -0.91 4.54
N ASN A 534 -7.29 -2.03 5.00
CA ASN A 534 -7.89 -2.09 6.32
C ASN A 534 -6.84 -1.85 7.42
N HIS A 535 -5.64 -2.46 7.29
CA HIS A 535 -4.55 -2.26 8.24
C HIS A 535 -4.09 -0.79 8.29
N MET A 536 -3.80 -0.17 7.14
CA MET A 536 -3.33 1.22 7.10
C MET A 536 -4.34 2.21 7.69
N ILE A 537 -5.65 2.00 7.44
CA ILE A 537 -6.69 2.86 8.02
C ILE A 537 -6.77 2.66 9.54
N ILE A 538 -6.76 1.41 10.01
CA ILE A 538 -6.76 1.10 11.44
C ILE A 538 -5.54 1.71 12.13
N GLU A 539 -4.34 1.53 11.60
CA GLU A 539 -3.10 2.07 12.15
C GLU A 539 -3.05 3.60 12.10
N GLY A 540 -3.51 4.21 11.02
CA GLY A 540 -3.60 5.66 10.90
C GLY A 540 -4.50 6.28 11.99
N LEU A 541 -5.66 5.68 12.25
CA LEU A 541 -6.56 6.10 13.32
C LEU A 541 -5.98 5.81 14.71
N ARG A 542 -5.33 4.64 14.91
CA ARG A 542 -4.70 4.25 16.17
C ARG A 542 -3.58 5.21 16.58
N ARG A 543 -2.78 5.66 15.61
CA ARG A 543 -1.63 6.55 15.82
C ARG A 543 -2.01 8.03 15.89
N SER A 544 -3.29 8.38 15.67
CA SER A 544 -3.74 9.76 15.78
C SER A 544 -3.80 10.18 17.27
N ASP A 545 -3.59 11.47 17.55
CA ASP A 545 -3.67 12.02 18.90
C ASP A 545 -5.13 12.17 19.40
N ASN A 546 -6.11 11.86 18.55
CA ASN A 546 -7.52 11.87 18.89
C ASN A 546 -7.95 10.55 19.54
N LYS A 547 -8.23 10.56 20.84
CA LYS A 547 -8.65 9.37 21.61
C LYS A 547 -9.93 8.71 21.08
N LEU A 548 -10.86 9.47 20.49
CA LEU A 548 -12.05 8.89 19.86
C LEU A 548 -11.64 8.06 18.63
N MET A 549 -10.70 8.55 17.83
CA MET A 549 -10.20 7.82 16.66
C MET A 549 -9.44 6.57 17.06
N GLN A 550 -8.69 6.59 18.16
CA GLN A 550 -8.04 5.39 18.72
C GLN A 550 -9.09 4.32 19.13
N LYS A 551 -10.22 4.73 19.73
CA LYS A 551 -11.34 3.81 20.03
C LYS A 551 -11.97 3.25 18.73
N LYS A 552 -12.12 4.10 17.71
CA LYS A 552 -12.63 3.67 16.39
C LYS A 552 -11.67 2.70 15.68
N ALA A 553 -10.36 2.88 15.82
CA ALA A 553 -9.35 1.94 15.33
C ALA A 553 -9.52 0.55 15.96
N PHE A 554 -9.69 0.47 17.28
CA PHE A 554 -9.95 -0.78 17.97
C PHE A 554 -11.23 -1.47 17.48
N TRP A 555 -12.30 -0.72 17.30
CA TRP A 555 -13.54 -1.25 16.75
C TRP A 555 -13.36 -1.84 15.34
N LEU A 556 -12.65 -1.11 14.44
CA LEU A 556 -12.38 -1.58 13.08
C LEU A 556 -11.47 -2.82 13.09
N ALA A 557 -10.45 -2.84 13.94
CA ALA A 557 -9.57 -4.00 14.12
C ALA A 557 -10.36 -5.24 14.57
N THR A 558 -11.23 -5.08 15.57
CA THR A 558 -12.10 -6.17 16.04
C THR A 558 -13.00 -6.69 14.93
N LYS A 559 -13.65 -5.79 14.18
CA LYS A 559 -14.49 -6.16 13.03
C LYS A 559 -13.70 -6.96 11.99
N TRP A 560 -12.53 -6.47 11.58
CA TRP A 560 -11.68 -7.11 10.57
C TRP A 560 -11.16 -8.48 11.03
N VAL A 561 -10.60 -8.58 12.23
CA VAL A 561 -10.06 -9.82 12.80
C VAL A 561 -11.15 -10.89 12.91
N LEU A 562 -12.31 -10.56 13.51
CA LEU A 562 -13.38 -11.53 13.71
C LEU A 562 -14.02 -11.97 12.40
N SER A 563 -14.12 -11.08 11.41
CA SER A 563 -14.63 -11.44 10.07
C SER A 563 -13.70 -12.42 9.37
N ASN A 564 -12.39 -12.17 9.39
CA ASN A 564 -11.40 -13.08 8.82
C ASN A 564 -11.39 -14.43 9.53
N TYR A 565 -11.48 -14.45 10.87
CA TYR A 565 -11.54 -15.69 11.63
C TYR A 565 -12.77 -16.54 11.27
N ARG A 566 -13.95 -15.92 11.06
CA ARG A 566 -15.15 -16.64 10.63
C ARG A 566 -14.98 -17.30 9.28
N VAL A 567 -14.38 -16.58 8.31
CA VAL A 567 -14.08 -17.17 6.98
C VAL A 567 -13.12 -18.34 7.15
N TYR A 568 -12.04 -18.17 7.91
CA TYR A 568 -11.06 -19.20 8.18
C TYR A 568 -11.69 -20.47 8.75
N ARG A 569 -12.55 -20.35 9.76
CA ARG A 569 -13.25 -21.50 10.36
C ARG A 569 -14.21 -22.22 9.43
N ASN A 570 -14.81 -21.50 8.49
CA ASN A 570 -15.79 -22.10 7.56
C ASN A 570 -15.13 -22.83 6.38
N ASP A 571 -13.86 -22.61 6.12
CA ASP A 571 -13.08 -23.30 5.10
C ASP A 571 -12.50 -24.63 5.65
N SER A 572 -13.37 -25.66 5.78
CA SER A 572 -12.99 -27.00 6.25
C SER A 572 -12.25 -27.81 5.16
N PRO A 573 -11.29 -28.72 5.52
CA PRO A 573 -10.85 -29.11 6.86
C PRO A 573 -9.69 -28.32 7.42
N LYS A 574 -8.96 -27.53 6.63
CA LYS A 574 -7.95 -26.56 7.04
C LYS A 574 -8.41 -25.18 6.59
N GLY A 575 -8.52 -24.24 7.50
CA GLY A 575 -8.83 -22.86 7.22
C GLY A 575 -7.85 -22.25 6.21
N LYS A 576 -8.34 -21.30 5.40
CA LYS A 576 -7.53 -20.59 4.40
C LYS A 576 -7.52 -19.10 4.69
N MET A 577 -6.35 -18.49 4.55
CA MET A 577 -6.22 -17.04 4.52
C MET A 577 -6.31 -16.58 3.07
N TRP A 578 -7.29 -15.74 2.77
CA TRP A 578 -7.55 -15.31 1.40
C TRP A 578 -6.86 -13.96 1.12
N GLU A 579 -6.52 -13.72 -0.12
CA GLU A 579 -5.93 -12.49 -0.63
C GLU A 579 -6.78 -11.25 -0.31
N LYS A 580 -8.09 -11.37 -0.49
CA LYS A 580 -9.12 -10.33 -0.27
C LYS A 580 -10.44 -10.95 0.16
N TYR A 581 -11.34 -10.13 0.71
CA TYR A 581 -12.61 -10.59 1.27
C TYR A 581 -13.78 -9.75 0.79
N GLU A 582 -14.95 -10.38 0.56
CA GLU A 582 -16.23 -9.67 0.44
C GLU A 582 -16.60 -9.11 1.82
N VAL A 583 -16.72 -7.78 1.93
CA VAL A 583 -17.01 -7.13 3.23
C VAL A 583 -18.48 -6.80 3.44
N ASN A 584 -19.32 -6.94 2.43
CA ASN A 584 -20.74 -6.57 2.44
C ASN A 584 -21.68 -7.64 3.05
N LYS A 585 -21.16 -8.77 3.51
CA LYS A 585 -21.96 -9.90 4.01
C LYS A 585 -21.66 -10.18 5.49
N PHE A 586 -22.71 -10.48 6.28
CA PHE A 586 -22.58 -10.96 7.66
C PHE A 586 -21.88 -12.32 7.77
N LYS A 587 -22.01 -13.14 6.74
CA LYS A 587 -21.20 -14.34 6.54
C LYS A 587 -20.17 -13.99 5.47
N PRO A 588 -19.04 -13.39 5.86
CA PRO A 588 -18.03 -12.98 4.91
C PRO A 588 -17.50 -14.19 4.14
N ASN A 589 -17.00 -13.95 2.94
CA ASN A 589 -16.45 -14.95 2.05
C ASN A 589 -15.17 -14.41 1.42
N LYS A 590 -14.42 -15.27 0.72
CA LYS A 590 -13.34 -14.80 -0.14
C LYS A 590 -13.87 -13.74 -1.11
N GLY A 591 -13.01 -12.79 -1.49
CA GLY A 591 -13.37 -11.72 -2.41
C GLY A 591 -13.74 -12.20 -3.83
N VAL A 592 -14.16 -11.28 -4.67
CA VAL A 592 -14.64 -11.54 -6.02
C VAL A 592 -13.98 -10.62 -7.05
N GLY A 593 -14.15 -10.90 -8.34
CA GLY A 593 -13.66 -10.07 -9.45
C GLY A 593 -12.15 -10.16 -9.67
N GLY A 594 -11.68 -9.50 -10.73
CA GLY A 594 -10.29 -9.50 -11.16
C GLY A 594 -10.00 -10.44 -12.33
N GLU A 595 -8.77 -10.40 -12.80
CA GLU A 595 -8.29 -11.16 -13.96
C GLU A 595 -8.03 -12.63 -13.64
N TYR A 596 -7.95 -13.00 -12.36
CA TYR A 596 -7.65 -14.35 -11.89
C TYR A 596 -8.48 -14.71 -10.65
N GLN A 597 -8.52 -16.00 -10.31
CA GLN A 597 -9.23 -16.46 -9.12
C GLN A 597 -8.54 -16.00 -7.84
N VAL A 598 -9.36 -15.67 -6.81
CA VAL A 598 -8.85 -15.24 -5.49
C VAL A 598 -7.92 -16.29 -4.90
N GLN A 599 -6.74 -15.89 -4.53
CA GLN A 599 -5.67 -16.76 -4.04
C GLN A 599 -5.81 -17.05 -2.54
N ALA A 600 -5.40 -18.24 -2.14
CA ALA A 600 -5.44 -18.73 -0.76
C ALA A 600 -4.02 -18.86 -0.17
N GLY A 601 -3.92 -18.88 1.17
CA GLY A 601 -2.65 -18.99 1.88
C GLY A 601 -1.85 -17.69 1.87
N PHE A 602 -2.52 -16.54 1.90
CA PHE A 602 -1.93 -15.27 1.47
C PHE A 602 -1.15 -14.55 2.59
N GLY A 603 0.14 -14.32 2.33
CA GLY A 603 1.12 -13.82 3.30
C GLY A 603 0.77 -12.48 3.93
N TRP A 604 0.30 -11.47 3.17
CA TRP A 604 -0.07 -10.18 3.76
C TRP A 604 -1.29 -10.26 4.66
N THR A 605 -2.28 -11.11 4.35
CA THR A 605 -3.45 -11.33 5.21
C THR A 605 -3.00 -11.93 6.54
N ASN A 606 -2.13 -12.93 6.46
CA ASN A 606 -1.51 -13.56 7.62
C ASN A 606 -0.80 -12.52 8.51
N GLY A 607 0.04 -11.68 7.89
CA GLY A 607 0.78 -10.64 8.59
C GLY A 607 -0.11 -9.58 9.24
N VAL A 608 -1.12 -9.09 8.52
CA VAL A 608 -2.09 -8.10 9.05
C VAL A 608 -2.85 -8.65 10.26
N ILE A 609 -3.32 -9.89 10.19
CA ILE A 609 -4.05 -10.48 11.31
C ILE A 609 -3.15 -10.67 12.53
N LEU A 610 -1.93 -11.18 12.35
CA LEU A 610 -0.98 -11.35 13.45
C LEU A 610 -0.60 -10.01 14.10
N ASP A 611 -0.35 -8.96 13.31
CA ASP A 611 -0.04 -7.62 13.83
C ASP A 611 -1.23 -7.02 14.61
N LEU A 612 -2.46 -7.15 14.11
CA LEU A 612 -3.65 -6.67 14.80
C LEU A 612 -3.96 -7.47 16.08
N LEU A 613 -3.76 -8.79 16.05
CA LEU A 613 -3.95 -9.65 17.23
C LEU A 613 -2.92 -9.35 18.32
N THR A 614 -1.69 -8.99 17.99
CA THR A 614 -0.69 -8.58 18.98
C THR A 614 -0.91 -7.15 19.47
N THR A 615 -1.32 -6.24 18.59
CA THR A 615 -1.60 -4.84 18.93
C THR A 615 -2.81 -4.70 19.85
N PHE A 616 -3.86 -5.52 19.69
CA PHE A 616 -5.13 -5.44 20.42
C PHE A 616 -5.49 -6.72 21.17
N GLY A 617 -4.55 -7.67 21.30
CA GLY A 617 -4.80 -8.99 21.88
C GLY A 617 -5.12 -9.00 23.38
N ASP A 618 -4.97 -7.86 24.05
CA ASP A 618 -5.41 -7.64 25.41
C ASP A 618 -6.93 -7.42 25.55
N ARG A 619 -7.63 -7.14 24.43
CA ARG A 619 -9.00 -6.65 24.39
C ARG A 619 -9.92 -7.31 23.37
N ILE A 620 -9.39 -7.87 22.26
CA ILE A 620 -10.23 -8.58 21.28
C ILE A 620 -10.62 -9.93 21.88
N GLU A 621 -11.93 -10.19 21.96
CA GLU A 621 -12.50 -11.45 22.44
C GLU A 621 -13.38 -12.07 21.37
N PHE A 622 -13.26 -13.39 21.20
CA PHE A 622 -14.17 -14.17 20.35
C PHE A 622 -15.35 -14.68 21.20
N LYS A 623 -16.54 -14.10 20.96
CA LYS A 623 -17.78 -14.56 21.57
C LYS A 623 -18.53 -15.46 20.58
N ASN A 624 -18.94 -16.64 21.01
CA ASN A 624 -19.59 -17.64 20.18
C ASN A 624 -20.87 -17.12 19.49
N ASP A 625 -21.02 -17.43 18.24
CA ASP A 625 -21.69 -16.80 17.13
C ASP A 625 -23.20 -16.77 17.11
N LEU A 626 -23.91 -17.16 18.10
CA LEU A 626 -25.38 -17.25 17.93
C LEU A 626 -26.10 -15.90 18.00
N GLU A 627 -25.42 -14.80 18.41
CA GLU A 627 -26.12 -13.52 18.68
C GLU A 627 -25.41 -12.23 18.27
N MET A 628 -24.29 -12.26 17.54
CA MET A 628 -23.53 -11.01 17.34
C MET A 628 -23.69 -10.41 15.94
N ASN A 629 -24.64 -9.48 15.81
CA ASN A 629 -24.59 -8.39 14.84
C ASN A 629 -23.27 -7.60 15.06
N PRO A 630 -22.33 -7.54 14.07
CA PRO A 630 -21.08 -6.77 14.21
C PRO A 630 -21.29 -5.29 14.58
N ASN A 631 -22.46 -4.73 14.28
CA ASN A 631 -22.88 -3.41 14.72
C ASN A 631 -23.32 -3.37 16.20
N ALA A 632 -23.62 -4.52 16.82
CA ALA A 632 -23.93 -4.61 18.25
C ALA A 632 -22.64 -4.64 19.09
N VAL A 633 -21.60 -5.37 18.61
CA VAL A 633 -20.25 -5.32 19.21
C VAL A 633 -19.70 -3.90 19.18
N ALA A 634 -19.91 -3.19 18.07
CA ALA A 634 -19.56 -1.79 17.96
C ALA A 634 -20.24 -0.89 19.00
N LYS A 635 -21.53 -1.13 19.29
CA LYS A 635 -22.26 -0.40 20.33
C LYS A 635 -21.78 -0.78 21.74
N GLU A 636 -21.51 -2.05 22.00
CA GLU A 636 -21.08 -2.55 23.30
C GLU A 636 -19.64 -2.10 23.64
N VAL A 637 -18.72 -2.10 22.65
CA VAL A 637 -17.37 -1.58 22.82
C VAL A 637 -17.32 -0.07 23.04
N ILE A 638 -18.30 0.67 22.50
CA ILE A 638 -18.45 2.12 22.73
C ILE A 638 -19.15 2.42 24.05
N SER A 639 -20.04 1.55 24.54
CA SER A 639 -20.83 1.73 25.75
C SER A 639 -20.20 1.21 27.04
N ASN A 640 -19.23 0.29 26.97
CA ASN A 640 -18.49 -0.19 28.13
C ASN A 640 -17.32 0.73 28.46
N GLU A 641 -17.63 1.96 28.89
CA GLU A 641 -16.67 2.80 29.60
C GLU A 641 -16.38 2.20 30.98
N PRO A 642 -15.09 2.15 31.42
CA PRO A 642 -14.82 1.99 32.84
C PRO A 642 -15.40 3.21 33.58
N PRO A 643 -15.98 3.01 34.78
CA PRO A 643 -16.62 4.10 35.50
C PRO A 643 -15.62 5.21 35.84
N ASN A 644 -15.90 6.40 35.35
CA ASN A 644 -15.47 7.72 35.77
C ASN A 644 -14.16 7.90 36.53
N LEU A 645 -13.19 8.51 35.87
CA LEU A 645 -12.27 9.41 36.55
C LEU A 645 -13.08 10.65 37.01
N PRO A 646 -12.89 11.15 38.23
CA PRO A 646 -13.71 12.20 38.80
C PRO A 646 -13.62 13.50 37.98
N ASP A 647 -14.78 14.00 37.61
CA ASP A 647 -15.01 15.27 36.95
C ASP A 647 -14.53 16.41 37.85
N VAL A 648 -13.52 17.14 37.43
CA VAL A 648 -13.13 18.40 38.09
C VAL A 648 -14.05 19.47 37.56
N GLY A 649 -15.08 19.76 38.33
CA GLY A 649 -15.94 20.88 38.42
C GLY A 649 -16.12 21.81 37.22
N GLY A 650 -17.21 21.65 36.48
CA GLY A 650 -17.83 22.67 35.65
C GLY A 650 -19.27 22.92 36.10
N GLY A 651 -19.47 23.96 36.85
CA GLY A 651 -20.78 24.30 37.44
C GLY A 651 -21.86 24.57 36.40
N ASN A 652 -23.05 24.06 36.70
CA ASN A 652 -24.33 24.41 36.08
C ASN A 652 -24.60 25.90 36.13
N LEU A 653 -24.83 26.52 35.00
CA LEU A 653 -25.54 27.80 34.90
C LEU A 653 -26.91 27.56 34.26
N GLN A 654 -27.92 27.55 35.15
CA GLN A 654 -29.31 27.76 34.77
C GLN A 654 -29.50 29.18 34.24
N GLN A 655 -30.24 29.28 33.14
CA GLN A 655 -30.80 30.53 32.63
C GLN A 655 -31.72 31.17 33.67
N ASN A 656 -31.46 32.44 34.00
CA ASN A 656 -32.48 33.39 34.38
C ASN A 656 -32.12 34.77 33.85
N ASN A 657 -33.08 35.33 33.12
CA ASN A 657 -33.15 36.71 32.67
C ASN A 657 -33.12 37.70 33.84
N THR A 658 -32.40 38.81 33.77
CA THR A 658 -32.90 40.18 33.80
C THR A 658 -31.79 41.21 34.07
N GLN A 659 -31.77 42.22 33.19
CA GLN A 659 -31.40 43.64 33.39
C GLN A 659 -30.04 44.09 33.94
N GLN A 660 -29.39 44.82 33.07
CA GLN A 660 -28.66 46.09 33.21
C GLN A 660 -28.11 46.48 34.60
N HIS A 661 -26.79 46.73 34.66
CA HIS A 661 -26.24 48.05 35.00
C HIS A 661 -24.74 48.16 34.69
N ASN A 662 -24.38 49.26 34.08
CA ASN A 662 -23.03 49.82 33.93
C ASN A 662 -22.38 50.05 35.29
N GLN A 663 -21.09 49.77 35.41
CA GLN A 663 -20.11 50.75 35.97
C GLN A 663 -18.67 50.28 35.79
N THR A 664 -17.89 51.25 35.49
CA THR A 664 -16.47 51.43 35.20
C THR A 664 -15.51 51.27 36.38
N ILE A 665 -14.22 51.01 36.03
CA ILE A 665 -12.99 51.47 36.74
C ILE A 665 -12.59 50.57 37.95
N ASP A 666 -11.37 50.11 38.16
CA ASP A 666 -10.08 50.75 38.23
C ASP A 666 -8.91 49.76 38.40
N THR A 667 -7.78 50.19 37.97
CA THR A 667 -6.44 49.68 38.14
C THR A 667 -5.99 49.54 39.58
N ARG A 668 -5.14 48.59 39.94
CA ARG A 668 -3.88 48.80 40.71
C ARG A 668 -2.98 47.58 40.90
N GLU A 669 -1.74 47.89 40.71
CA GLU A 669 -0.52 47.16 41.01
C GLU A 669 -0.38 46.66 42.46
N SER A 670 0.50 45.67 42.65
CA SER A 670 1.74 45.67 43.46
C SER A 670 1.95 44.32 44.17
N SER A 671 3.00 43.65 43.83
CA SER A 671 4.30 43.46 44.51
C SER A 671 4.29 42.77 45.89
N LEU A 672 5.16 41.77 46.01
CA LEU A 672 6.16 41.46 47.04
C LEU A 672 6.42 39.96 47.16
N LEU A 673 7.53 39.48 46.73
CA LEU A 673 8.83 39.25 47.39
C LEU A 673 8.90 38.15 48.47
N LYS A 674 9.76 37.19 48.15
CA LYS A 674 10.87 36.52 48.91
C LYS A 674 10.58 35.21 49.63
N GLN A 675 11.32 34.22 49.36
CA GLN A 675 12.59 33.59 49.76
C GLN A 675 12.35 32.10 49.88
N GLY A 676 13.19 31.19 49.58
CA GLY A 676 14.61 31.04 49.51
C GLY A 676 15.01 29.62 49.10
N SER A 677 16.15 29.57 48.49
CA SER A 677 17.28 28.62 48.54
C SER A 677 17.00 27.11 48.42
N SER A 678 17.68 26.32 47.64
CA SER A 678 19.09 26.28 47.22
C SER A 678 19.34 25.06 46.30
N SER A 679 20.29 25.24 45.39
CA SER A 679 21.27 24.28 44.85
C SER A 679 20.77 23.18 43.89
N ASN A 680 21.05 23.36 42.65
CA ASN A 680 21.96 22.65 41.75
C ASN A 680 21.68 23.03 40.30
N GLY A 681 22.28 24.12 39.88
CA GLY A 681 22.41 24.47 38.49
C GLY A 681 23.81 24.06 38.02
N SER A 682 23.85 23.37 36.90
CA SER A 682 24.92 23.46 35.93
C SER A 682 24.86 22.24 35.01
N ARG A 683 24.12 22.38 33.95
CA ARG A 683 24.27 21.63 32.66
C ARG A 683 23.27 22.01 31.57
N MET A 684 22.38 22.99 31.85
CA MET A 684 21.29 23.30 30.89
C MET A 684 21.47 24.66 30.15
N THR A 685 22.58 25.38 30.37
CA THR A 685 22.77 26.70 29.76
C THR A 685 23.67 26.73 28.52
N LEU A 686 24.27 25.60 28.10
CA LEU A 686 25.10 25.59 26.88
C LEU A 686 24.31 25.23 25.59
N SER A 687 23.15 24.61 25.70
CA SER A 687 22.37 24.20 24.52
C SER A 687 21.53 25.32 23.91
N LEU A 688 21.06 26.28 24.70
CA LEU A 688 20.27 27.42 24.18
C LEU A 688 21.12 28.51 23.50
N ALA A 689 22.37 28.66 23.88
CA ALA A 689 23.28 29.66 23.28
C ALA A 689 23.73 29.24 21.87
N PHE A 690 23.81 27.97 21.58
CA PHE A 690 24.19 27.44 20.25
C PHE A 690 23.07 27.56 19.22
N LEU A 691 21.80 27.43 19.63
CA LEU A 691 20.65 27.60 18.73
C LEU A 691 20.40 29.06 18.31
N CYS A 692 20.64 30.02 19.20
CA CYS A 692 20.56 31.45 18.86
C CYS A 692 21.68 31.91 17.91
N LEU A 693 22.85 31.28 17.93
CA LEU A 693 23.98 31.66 17.07
C LEU A 693 23.77 31.17 15.62
N CYS A 694 23.14 30.01 15.42
CA CYS A 694 22.85 29.46 14.09
C CYS A 694 21.77 30.25 13.34
N THR A 695 20.75 30.78 14.03
CA THR A 695 19.71 31.63 13.43
C THR A 695 20.22 33.00 13.03
N LEU A 696 21.17 33.59 13.78
CA LEU A 696 21.80 34.87 13.44
C LEU A 696 22.77 34.77 12.25
N ILE A 697 23.45 33.65 12.08
CA ILE A 697 24.33 33.39 10.92
C ILE A 697 23.54 33.20 9.65
N SER A 698 22.38 32.57 9.71
CA SER A 698 21.48 32.37 8.52
C SER A 698 20.88 33.68 8.02
N ILE A 699 20.60 34.63 8.94
CA ILE A 699 20.07 35.97 8.58
C ILE A 699 21.17 36.85 7.98
N LEU A 700 22.43 36.71 8.41
CA LEU A 700 23.56 37.49 7.88
C LEU A 700 24.04 37.00 6.51
N VAL A 701 23.87 35.70 6.17
CA VAL A 701 24.26 35.18 4.86
C VAL A 701 23.20 35.56 3.77
N HIS A 702 21.95 35.78 4.16
CA HIS A 702 20.89 36.23 3.19
C HIS A 702 20.95 37.73 2.89
N SER A 703 21.70 38.54 3.67
CA SER A 703 21.86 39.98 3.44
C SER A 703 23.07 40.35 2.59
N TYR A 704 23.89 39.39 2.13
CA TYR A 704 25.09 39.62 1.33
C TYR A 704 25.00 39.05 -0.10
N THR A 705 23.81 38.56 -0.53
CA THR A 705 23.56 38.13 -1.92
C THR A 705 22.28 38.77 -2.47
N LEU A 706 22.26 40.08 -2.47
CA LEU A 706 21.39 40.93 -3.31
C LEU A 706 22.25 42.03 -3.90
#